data_311c48141ce6079940abf36f7fdc9539
#
_entry.id   311c48141ce6079940abf36f7fdc9539
#
_cell.length_a   1.000
_cell.length_b   1.000
_cell.length_c   1.000
_cell.angle_alpha   90.00
_cell.angle_beta   90.00
_cell.angle_gamma   90.00
#
_symmetry.space_group_name_H-M   'P 1'
#
loop_
_entity.id
_entity.type
_entity.pdbx_description
1 polymer ?
#
loop_
_entity_poly.entity_id
_entity_poly.type
_entity_poly.pdbx_seq_one_letter_code
_entity_poly.pdbx_strand_id
1 'polypeptide(L)'
;MTWSTSSPSTTAARPSRPRGPSSTTHRTWRWCSVPGSQAGNSARVKGPTTGRVRRHSVEIYERDFSFKPTAVEPAPPPTPIHPPRPLGELSTASIEDIAELAGTVLGTGSGIAKWTTEMQRLLEHLQEFPGATWQERWEAAGLNERGRQAQQLYQGRSKAIKSTMNTSAGHAFAMRLIQPSLLAFRSYRFSHYLRWFRSIAKDPVLEEFCERTLSLNVSRQSIRRAQFDVIVPLTVFGIHIADLTPEALLFYATESRKYGVTAGEAGGDGCFAATQAWPILSDMGHFPASTPRTLRAAVVKGQRPVAELVDKHKIRNQGVRDLLIHYISRRSVEVDYSTLQALVTNLVRLFWKVIQDFNPDQADLRLSPEAVTHWKESLLVRPDGKPRLHVEGPFLAVRAFYLDLHTWAVAEPERWAQWVAPCPIRDEDLRWFHVRRRRVQERMANRTRERQPLLPILSQHVTDQWQRQRTLLESARAVGLGEHFTVDGTEWQRVSAKIDAERRDPTTAPIRAVNRATGKLVQLTHTENQAFWQWAIVETLRLAGLRAEELTELTHLSVRNYQRPSGEVVALLVITPSKSDRERVIPMSAELFHVIAQIIRRHISAHGTVPICVRYDLHEKVWSEPLPYLFQNVHAGGLRAMSTTTMWRMIRRAADGLIDTDPRFAEVKFAPHDFRRLFATELVNSGLPIHIGAALLGHLNIQTTRGYVAVFDDDVVRHYQQFLDRRRAQRPQSEYREPTKTEWSEFNEHFDKRRVELGSCGRPYGTPCQHEHACIRCPMLSINPKMLPRLDELEEDLLARRERAVAEDWRGEIDGLDLTLTFLRSKREQARRFERTGPVPLGLPAVPQ
;
A
#
# COMPACT_ATOMS: atom_id res chain seq x y z
N MET A 1 10.38 19.15 65.77
CA MET A 1 10.51 20.63 65.76
C MET A 1 9.67 21.10 64.59
N THR A 2 8.39 21.28 64.76
CA THR A 2 7.57 22.38 65.42
C THR A 2 7.65 23.64 64.61
N TRP A 3 6.43 24.04 64.29
CA TRP A 3 5.82 25.38 64.12
C TRP A 3 5.57 25.73 62.65
N SER A 4 4.38 25.85 62.21
CA SER A 4 3.03 26.37 62.51
C SER A 4 2.73 27.71 61.78
N THR A 5 1.62 27.66 61.07
CA THR A 5 0.50 28.59 60.94
C THR A 5 0.74 30.01 60.46
N SER A 6 0.02 30.45 59.44
CA SER A 6 -1.18 31.27 59.64
C SER A 6 -1.71 31.82 58.32
N SER A 7 -3.00 31.64 58.11
CA SER A 7 -3.84 32.47 57.18
C SER A 7 -4.11 33.84 57.84
N PRO A 8 -4.55 34.86 57.06
CA PRO A 8 -5.93 35.29 57.25
C PRO A 8 -6.72 35.65 55.98
N SER A 9 -8.02 35.49 56.16
CA SER A 9 -9.15 35.88 55.35
C SER A 9 -9.31 37.41 55.20
N THR A 10 -9.89 37.85 54.07
CA THR A 10 -10.95 38.90 54.01
C THR A 10 -11.56 38.94 52.58
N THR A 11 -12.75 38.59 52.51
CA THR A 11 -14.06 39.22 52.16
C THR A 11 -14.09 40.28 51.06
N ALA A 12 -14.99 39.99 50.11
CA ALA A 12 -16.00 40.87 49.48
C ALA A 12 -15.59 41.65 48.21
N ALA A 13 -16.20 41.38 47.09
CA ALA A 13 -17.36 42.09 46.54
C ALA A 13 -17.60 41.68 45.08
N ARG A 14 -18.81 41.25 44.76
CA ARG A 14 -19.35 41.24 43.39
C ARG A 14 -19.64 42.69 42.95
N PRO A 15 -19.51 43.00 41.62
CA PRO A 15 -20.72 43.45 40.94
C PRO A 15 -20.93 42.86 39.54
N SER A 16 -22.21 42.54 39.27
CA SER A 16 -23.06 42.72 38.10
C SER A 16 -22.53 42.50 36.69
N ARG A 17 -23.25 41.62 36.00
CA ARG A 17 -23.30 41.33 34.55
C ARG A 17 -23.62 42.55 33.69
N PRO A 18 -23.20 42.57 32.44
CA PRO A 18 -24.19 42.76 31.37
C PRO A 18 -24.24 41.61 30.39
N ARG A 19 -25.47 41.40 29.90
CA ARG A 19 -25.86 40.44 28.85
C ARG A 19 -25.34 40.92 27.46
N GLY A 20 -24.91 39.99 26.66
CA GLY A 20 -24.73 40.18 25.24
C GLY A 20 -24.41 38.84 24.52
N PRO A 21 -24.72 38.65 23.26
CA PRO A 21 -25.42 37.45 22.80
C PRO A 21 -24.48 36.27 22.52
N SER A 22 -24.92 35.12 22.96
CA SER A 22 -24.38 33.81 22.65
C SER A 22 -24.68 33.47 21.18
N SER A 23 -23.65 33.38 20.36
CA SER A 23 -23.71 32.57 19.13
C SER A 23 -22.68 31.43 19.21
N THR A 24 -22.99 30.46 20.02
CA THR A 24 -22.33 29.16 19.95
C THR A 24 -22.91 28.42 18.78
N THR A 25 -22.28 28.53 17.63
CA THR A 25 -22.53 27.61 16.52
C THR A 25 -22.01 26.24 16.92
N HIS A 26 -22.90 25.44 17.49
CA HIS A 26 -22.72 24.00 17.51
C HIS A 26 -22.67 23.52 16.07
N ARG A 27 -21.48 23.23 15.54
CA ARG A 27 -21.33 22.41 14.34
C ARG A 27 -21.76 20.99 14.70
N THR A 28 -23.04 20.70 14.50
CA THR A 28 -23.57 19.35 14.46
C THR A 28 -22.92 18.63 13.28
N TRP A 29 -22.21 17.56 13.57
CA TRP A 29 -21.69 16.64 12.57
C TRP A 29 -22.85 15.89 11.92
N ARG A 30 -23.37 16.41 10.83
CA ARG A 30 -24.29 15.65 9.99
C ARG A 30 -23.49 14.68 9.13
N TRP A 31 -23.71 13.42 9.33
CA TRP A 31 -23.43 12.40 8.32
C TRP A 31 -24.29 12.76 7.11
N CYS A 32 -23.66 13.07 5.99
CA CYS A 32 -24.35 13.57 4.80
C CYS A 32 -25.52 12.67 4.42
N SER A 33 -26.74 13.12 4.72
CA SER A 33 -27.94 12.63 4.08
C SER A 33 -28.03 13.27 2.69
N VAL A 34 -27.95 12.46 1.65
CA VAL A 34 -28.29 12.88 0.30
C VAL A 34 -29.80 13.00 0.24
N PRO A 35 -30.37 14.14 -0.22
CA PRO A 35 -31.83 14.28 -0.34
C PRO A 35 -32.37 13.26 -1.34
N GLY A 36 -33.44 12.59 -0.99
CA GLY A 36 -34.19 11.70 -1.85
C GLY A 36 -34.67 12.42 -3.10
N SER A 37 -34.49 11.81 -4.25
CA SER A 37 -35.03 12.27 -5.53
C SER A 37 -36.54 12.14 -5.53
N GLN A 38 -37.28 13.27 -5.42
CA GLN A 38 -38.63 13.38 -5.95
C GLN A 38 -38.52 13.83 -7.39
N ALA A 39 -39.16 13.06 -8.25
CA ALA A 39 -39.34 13.40 -9.67
C ALA A 39 -40.23 14.65 -9.81
N GLY A 40 -39.75 15.67 -10.46
CA GLY A 40 -40.52 16.85 -10.83
C GLY A 40 -39.72 17.67 -11.84
N ASN A 41 -40.35 17.81 -13.03
CA ASN A 41 -39.86 18.51 -14.22
C ASN A 41 -39.42 19.95 -13.97
N SER A 42 -38.45 20.36 -14.70
CA SER A 42 -38.16 21.60 -15.39
C SER A 42 -37.03 22.48 -14.86
N ALA A 43 -36.37 23.06 -15.85
CA ALA A 43 -35.45 24.18 -15.86
C ALA A 43 -33.97 23.91 -15.59
N ARG A 44 -33.22 23.95 -16.73
CA ARG A 44 -31.75 24.06 -16.78
C ARG A 44 -31.30 25.33 -16.06
N VAL A 45 -30.63 25.13 -14.95
CA VAL A 45 -29.69 26.13 -14.39
C VAL A 45 -28.30 25.48 -14.32
N LYS A 46 -27.35 26.09 -15.01
CA LYS A 46 -25.94 25.72 -14.96
C LYS A 46 -25.41 26.06 -13.54
N GLY A 47 -25.22 25.07 -12.71
CA GLY A 47 -24.55 25.18 -11.40
C GLY A 47 -23.11 24.68 -11.47
N PRO A 48 -22.23 25.12 -10.56
CA PRO A 48 -20.78 24.95 -10.70
C PRO A 48 -20.30 23.53 -10.46
N THR A 49 -19.24 23.20 -11.14
CA THR A 49 -18.47 22.00 -11.39
C THR A 49 -18.02 21.15 -10.16
N THR A 50 -18.91 20.72 -9.30
CA THR A 50 -18.60 19.72 -8.27
C THR A 50 -18.76 18.26 -8.72
N GLY A 51 -19.29 18.05 -9.93
CA GLY A 51 -19.60 16.72 -10.46
C GLY A 51 -18.41 15.93 -11.03
N ARG A 52 -17.30 16.62 -11.39
CA ARG A 52 -16.18 15.96 -12.09
C ARG A 52 -15.24 15.16 -11.17
N VAL A 53 -15.02 15.58 -9.92
CA VAL A 53 -14.19 14.86 -8.97
C VAL A 53 -14.86 13.55 -8.52
N ARG A 54 -16.19 13.54 -8.39
CA ARG A 54 -16.95 12.33 -8.08
C ARG A 54 -16.96 11.32 -9.22
N ARG A 55 -17.07 11.75 -10.48
CA ARG A 55 -16.98 10.84 -11.64
C ARG A 55 -15.60 10.21 -11.77
N HIS A 56 -14.53 10.95 -11.50
CA HIS A 56 -13.16 10.43 -11.58
C HIS A 56 -12.89 9.35 -10.54
N SER A 57 -13.37 9.51 -9.30
CA SER A 57 -13.21 8.48 -8.28
C SER A 57 -14.01 7.21 -8.61
N VAL A 58 -15.19 7.35 -9.21
CA VAL A 58 -16.03 6.20 -9.59
C VAL A 58 -15.44 5.43 -10.79
N GLU A 59 -14.97 6.13 -11.83
CA GLU A 59 -14.29 5.50 -12.98
C GLU A 59 -13.00 4.76 -12.58
N ILE A 60 -12.30 5.28 -11.58
CA ILE A 60 -11.12 4.64 -11.00
C ILE A 60 -11.47 3.29 -10.34
N TYR A 61 -12.63 3.20 -9.69
CA TYR A 61 -13.07 1.97 -9.02
C TYR A 61 -13.58 0.92 -10.00
N GLU A 62 -14.29 1.31 -11.04
CA GLU A 62 -14.86 0.38 -12.03
C GLU A 62 -13.78 -0.41 -12.76
N ARG A 63 -12.60 0.18 -13.03
CA ARG A 63 -11.48 -0.51 -13.67
C ARG A 63 -10.82 -1.56 -12.80
N ASP A 64 -10.75 -1.33 -11.48
CA ASP A 64 -10.11 -2.27 -10.56
C ASP A 64 -11.04 -3.44 -10.15
N PHE A 65 -12.36 -3.30 -10.35
CA PHE A 65 -13.35 -4.30 -9.96
C PHE A 65 -13.44 -5.51 -10.88
N SER A 66 -13.15 -5.35 -12.14
CA SER A 66 -13.39 -6.39 -13.15
C SER A 66 -12.17 -7.26 -13.46
N PHE A 67 -11.00 -7.01 -12.82
CA PHE A 67 -9.77 -7.61 -13.26
C PHE A 67 -8.83 -8.06 -12.15
N LYS A 68 -8.37 -9.32 -12.22
CA LYS A 68 -7.12 -9.73 -11.56
C LYS A 68 -5.98 -9.09 -12.34
N PRO A 69 -5.18 -8.18 -11.74
CA PRO A 69 -4.13 -7.52 -12.49
C PRO A 69 -3.16 -8.53 -13.08
N THR A 70 -3.05 -8.57 -14.38
CA THR A 70 -2.06 -9.40 -15.08
C THR A 70 -0.75 -8.62 -15.19
N ALA A 71 0.37 -9.28 -14.93
CA ALA A 71 1.67 -8.65 -15.11
C ALA A 71 1.86 -8.25 -16.59
N VAL A 72 2.36 -7.04 -16.79
CA VAL A 72 2.74 -6.54 -18.11
C VAL A 72 4.20 -6.95 -18.38
N GLU A 73 4.47 -7.52 -19.56
CA GLU A 73 5.84 -7.81 -19.96
C GLU A 73 6.46 -6.58 -20.64
N PRO A 74 7.67 -6.16 -20.24
CA PRO A 74 8.30 -5.00 -20.85
C PRO A 74 8.72 -5.32 -22.29
N ALA A 75 8.29 -4.47 -23.23
CA ALA A 75 8.67 -4.56 -24.63
C ALA A 75 8.97 -3.15 -25.21
N PRO A 76 9.95 -3.01 -26.10
CA PRO A 76 10.14 -1.75 -26.80
C PRO A 76 8.87 -1.42 -27.60
N PRO A 77 8.57 -0.12 -27.83
CA PRO A 77 7.44 0.24 -28.67
C PRO A 77 7.64 -0.27 -30.09
N PRO A 78 6.57 -0.59 -30.81
CA PRO A 78 6.67 -0.87 -32.23
C PRO A 78 7.27 0.35 -32.96
N THR A 79 8.14 0.10 -33.92
CA THR A 79 8.70 1.20 -34.74
C THR A 79 7.56 1.84 -35.52
N PRO A 80 7.27 3.14 -35.34
CA PRO A 80 6.18 3.78 -36.05
C PRO A 80 6.49 3.83 -37.54
N ILE A 81 5.48 3.58 -38.35
CA ILE A 81 5.57 3.66 -39.83
C ILE A 81 5.92 5.09 -40.24
N HIS A 82 5.40 6.06 -39.56
CA HIS A 82 5.68 7.48 -39.74
C HIS A 82 6.03 8.09 -38.38
N PRO A 83 7.34 8.24 -38.06
CA PRO A 83 7.73 8.88 -36.81
C PRO A 83 7.23 10.33 -36.76
N PRO A 84 6.82 10.81 -35.61
CA PRO A 84 6.25 12.15 -35.46
C PRO A 84 7.29 13.23 -35.74
N ARG A 85 7.06 14.05 -36.74
CA ARG A 85 7.92 15.15 -37.17
C ARG A 85 7.12 16.44 -37.24
N PRO A 86 6.78 17.07 -36.11
CA PRO A 86 5.91 18.25 -36.07
C PRO A 86 6.47 19.43 -36.88
N LEU A 87 7.76 19.46 -37.13
CA LEU A 87 8.43 20.49 -37.93
C LEU A 87 8.78 20.04 -39.35
N GLY A 88 8.26 18.88 -39.80
CA GLY A 88 8.57 18.30 -41.11
C GLY A 88 9.88 17.48 -41.13
N GLU A 89 10.29 17.12 -42.33
CA GLU A 89 11.50 16.33 -42.53
C GLU A 89 12.74 17.24 -42.51
N LEU A 90 13.58 17.07 -41.47
CA LEU A 90 14.78 17.87 -41.25
C LEU A 90 16.06 17.04 -41.35
N SER A 91 15.99 15.76 -41.64
CA SER A 91 17.15 14.85 -41.56
C SER A 91 18.31 15.21 -42.49
N THR A 92 17.97 15.85 -43.61
CA THR A 92 18.94 16.29 -44.65
C THR A 92 18.88 17.80 -44.93
N ALA A 93 18.09 18.57 -44.13
CA ALA A 93 17.98 20.02 -44.30
C ALA A 93 19.33 20.75 -44.10
N SER A 94 19.48 21.94 -44.64
CA SER A 94 20.70 22.73 -44.47
C SER A 94 20.92 23.19 -43.04
N ILE A 95 22.13 23.56 -42.70
CA ILE A 95 22.47 24.10 -41.38
C ILE A 95 21.69 25.40 -41.12
N GLU A 96 21.62 26.25 -42.13
CA GLU A 96 20.98 27.54 -42.12
C GLU A 96 19.49 27.38 -41.85
N ASP A 97 18.78 26.49 -42.56
CA ASP A 97 17.35 26.23 -42.43
C ASP A 97 17.00 25.73 -41.04
N ILE A 98 17.77 24.75 -40.57
CA ILE A 98 17.52 24.17 -39.23
C ILE A 98 17.82 25.18 -38.12
N ALA A 99 18.90 25.97 -38.28
CA ALA A 99 19.29 26.98 -37.29
C ALA A 99 18.25 28.10 -37.19
N GLU A 100 17.73 28.59 -38.31
CA GLU A 100 16.68 29.60 -38.38
C GLU A 100 15.39 29.07 -37.79
N LEU A 101 15.01 27.84 -38.15
CA LEU A 101 13.83 27.18 -37.59
C LEU A 101 13.93 27.00 -36.07
N ALA A 102 15.09 26.61 -35.58
CA ALA A 102 15.33 26.50 -34.13
C ALA A 102 15.18 27.83 -33.42
N GLY A 103 15.72 28.91 -34.01
CA GLY A 103 15.53 30.27 -33.53
C GLY A 103 14.08 30.67 -33.43
N THR A 104 13.33 30.44 -34.50
CA THR A 104 11.93 30.81 -34.61
C THR A 104 11.01 30.02 -33.66
N VAL A 105 11.22 28.69 -33.55
CA VAL A 105 10.34 27.81 -32.74
C VAL A 105 10.65 27.90 -31.25
N LEU A 106 11.90 28.14 -30.87
CA LEU A 106 12.34 28.08 -29.46
C LEU A 106 12.60 29.46 -28.86
N GLY A 107 12.78 30.47 -29.67
CA GLY A 107 13.13 31.82 -29.26
C GLY A 107 11.96 32.79 -29.24
N THR A 108 12.09 33.82 -28.41
CA THR A 108 11.22 34.99 -28.37
C THR A 108 12.09 36.24 -28.29
N GLY A 109 11.81 37.23 -29.11
CA GLY A 109 12.58 38.49 -29.11
C GLY A 109 14.08 38.27 -29.35
N SER A 110 14.96 38.79 -28.48
CA SER A 110 16.42 38.61 -28.59
C SER A 110 16.91 37.15 -28.47
N GLY A 111 16.06 36.25 -28.02
CA GLY A 111 16.37 34.81 -27.92
C GLY A 111 16.45 34.10 -29.28
N ILE A 112 15.82 34.63 -30.32
CA ILE A 112 15.79 34.03 -31.66
C ILE A 112 17.24 33.94 -32.17
N ALA A 113 17.95 35.05 -32.28
CA ALA A 113 19.32 35.08 -32.81
C ALA A 113 20.28 34.19 -31.97
N LYS A 114 20.07 34.13 -30.66
CA LYS A 114 20.86 33.28 -29.78
C LYS A 114 20.68 31.80 -30.14
N TRP A 115 19.46 31.34 -30.25
CA TRP A 115 19.20 29.92 -30.50
C TRP A 115 19.55 29.49 -31.92
N THR A 116 19.40 30.40 -32.90
CA THR A 116 19.90 30.21 -34.25
C THR A 116 21.41 29.96 -34.25
N THR A 117 22.20 30.86 -33.65
CA THR A 117 23.66 30.76 -33.59
C THR A 117 24.10 29.51 -32.82
N GLU A 118 23.42 29.15 -31.73
CA GLU A 118 23.78 27.99 -30.92
C GLU A 118 23.47 26.68 -31.65
N MET A 119 22.38 26.59 -32.40
CA MET A 119 22.04 25.43 -33.23
C MET A 119 23.02 25.30 -34.39
N GLN A 120 23.34 26.38 -35.08
CA GLN A 120 24.32 26.39 -36.16
C GLN A 120 25.65 25.79 -35.69
N ARG A 121 26.19 26.21 -34.55
CA ARG A 121 27.43 25.65 -34.00
C ARG A 121 27.37 24.16 -33.70
N LEU A 122 26.23 23.65 -33.28
CA LEU A 122 26.07 22.21 -33.06
C LEU A 122 26.13 21.45 -34.39
N LEU A 123 25.43 21.97 -35.39
CA LEU A 123 25.37 21.31 -36.72
C LEU A 123 26.70 21.39 -37.47
N GLU A 124 27.39 22.52 -37.39
CA GLU A 124 28.76 22.67 -37.91
C GLU A 124 29.71 21.63 -37.30
N HIS A 125 29.61 21.41 -35.99
CA HIS A 125 30.38 20.38 -35.31
C HIS A 125 29.98 18.95 -35.79
N LEU A 126 28.70 18.67 -35.98
CA LEU A 126 28.25 17.38 -36.49
C LEU A 126 28.62 17.16 -37.95
N GLN A 127 28.80 18.23 -38.73
CA GLN A 127 29.22 18.15 -40.14
C GLN A 127 30.64 17.60 -40.30
N GLU A 128 31.47 17.70 -39.25
CA GLU A 128 32.84 17.10 -39.22
C GLU A 128 32.81 15.58 -39.28
N PHE A 129 31.64 14.91 -39.02
CA PHE A 129 31.50 13.46 -38.98
C PHE A 129 30.77 12.93 -40.21
N PRO A 130 31.08 11.69 -40.64
CA PRO A 130 30.45 11.09 -41.81
C PRO A 130 28.96 10.75 -41.54
N GLY A 131 28.12 10.92 -42.58
CA GLY A 131 26.71 10.59 -42.53
C GLY A 131 25.91 11.39 -43.54
N ALA A 132 24.90 10.80 -44.15
CA ALA A 132 23.96 11.45 -45.04
C ALA A 132 22.89 12.28 -44.24
N THR A 133 22.55 11.87 -43.03
CA THR A 133 21.60 12.49 -42.16
C THR A 133 22.24 13.04 -40.88
N TRP A 134 21.60 13.98 -40.24
CA TRP A 134 22.04 14.50 -38.93
C TRP A 134 22.07 13.42 -37.86
N GLN A 135 21.19 12.45 -37.92
CA GLN A 135 21.18 11.28 -37.04
C GLN A 135 22.44 10.42 -37.22
N GLU A 136 22.81 10.08 -38.46
CA GLU A 136 24.01 9.31 -38.75
C GLU A 136 25.29 10.02 -38.30
N ARG A 137 25.35 11.33 -38.50
CA ARG A 137 26.48 12.17 -38.02
C ARG A 137 26.57 12.20 -36.49
N TRP A 138 25.42 12.28 -35.78
CA TRP A 138 25.36 12.19 -34.35
C TRP A 138 25.88 10.83 -33.83
N GLU A 139 25.50 9.73 -34.49
CA GLU A 139 25.96 8.40 -34.14
C GLU A 139 27.44 8.21 -34.47
N ALA A 140 27.90 8.66 -35.65
CA ALA A 140 29.29 8.63 -36.02
C ALA A 140 30.20 9.43 -35.08
N ALA A 141 29.68 10.51 -34.53
CA ALA A 141 30.36 11.27 -33.46
C ALA A 141 30.42 10.49 -32.12
N GLY A 142 29.75 9.33 -31.99
CA GLY A 142 29.73 8.49 -30.80
C GLY A 142 28.96 9.14 -29.62
N LEU A 143 28.06 10.05 -29.88
CA LEU A 143 27.37 10.83 -28.86
C LEU A 143 26.27 10.03 -28.16
N ASN A 144 25.79 8.94 -28.79
CA ASN A 144 24.86 7.99 -28.15
C ASN A 144 25.53 7.08 -27.11
N GLU A 145 26.83 6.82 -27.25
CA GLU A 145 27.56 5.84 -26.45
C GLU A 145 28.31 6.49 -25.25
N ARG A 146 28.71 7.75 -25.37
CA ARG A 146 29.64 8.40 -24.45
C ARG A 146 29.03 8.83 -23.09
N GLY A 147 27.75 8.70 -22.90
CA GLY A 147 27.09 8.98 -21.61
C GLY A 147 27.48 10.33 -20.98
N ARG A 148 27.83 10.32 -19.70
CA ARG A 148 28.30 11.55 -19.00
C ARG A 148 29.59 12.14 -19.59
N GLN A 149 30.34 11.36 -20.34
CA GLN A 149 31.58 11.79 -21.00
C GLN A 149 31.33 12.56 -22.31
N ALA A 150 30.06 12.69 -22.74
CA ALA A 150 29.73 13.50 -23.92
C ALA A 150 30.27 14.94 -23.83
N GLN A 151 30.41 15.49 -22.63
CA GLN A 151 31.04 16.79 -22.40
C GLN A 151 32.53 16.84 -22.79
N GLN A 152 33.19 15.70 -22.84
CA GLN A 152 34.60 15.63 -23.23
C GLN A 152 34.85 15.85 -24.76
N LEU A 153 33.77 15.69 -25.56
CA LEU A 153 33.83 15.99 -26.99
C LEU A 153 34.14 17.46 -27.28
N TYR A 154 33.92 18.32 -26.34
CA TYR A 154 34.16 19.73 -26.46
C TYR A 154 35.45 20.14 -25.76
N GLN A 155 36.41 19.22 -25.58
CA GLN A 155 37.72 19.52 -25.02
C GLN A 155 38.40 20.67 -25.81
N GLY A 156 38.98 21.62 -25.11
CA GLY A 156 39.60 22.79 -25.72
C GLY A 156 38.66 23.99 -25.91
N ARG A 157 37.35 23.85 -25.86
CA ARG A 157 36.38 24.95 -25.99
C ARG A 157 36.05 25.59 -24.64
N SER A 158 35.66 26.86 -24.65
CA SER A 158 35.30 27.58 -23.44
C SER A 158 34.11 26.97 -22.72
N LYS A 159 34.00 27.18 -21.39
CA LYS A 159 32.85 26.68 -20.60
C LYS A 159 31.50 27.19 -21.11
N ALA A 160 31.48 28.41 -21.67
CA ALA A 160 30.26 28.96 -22.25
C ALA A 160 29.83 28.17 -23.50
N ILE A 161 30.74 27.87 -24.41
CA ILE A 161 30.45 27.10 -25.63
C ILE A 161 29.98 25.69 -25.28
N LYS A 162 30.59 25.02 -24.29
CA LYS A 162 30.13 23.68 -23.83
C LYS A 162 28.69 23.73 -23.27
N SER A 163 28.34 24.78 -22.56
CA SER A 163 27.00 24.96 -22.02
C SER A 163 25.94 25.17 -23.12
N THR A 164 26.29 25.98 -24.13
CA THR A 164 25.40 26.29 -25.25
C THR A 164 25.18 25.07 -26.13
N MET A 165 26.22 24.30 -26.45
CA MET A 165 26.11 23.09 -27.26
C MET A 165 25.28 22.03 -26.58
N ASN A 166 25.38 21.89 -25.26
CA ASN A 166 24.45 21.02 -24.51
C ASN A 166 22.99 21.44 -24.65
N THR A 167 22.74 22.76 -24.63
CA THR A 167 21.38 23.28 -24.81
C THR A 167 20.88 23.02 -26.22
N SER A 168 21.71 23.22 -27.22
CA SER A 168 21.40 22.97 -28.64
C SER A 168 21.13 21.48 -28.91
N ALA A 169 21.85 20.56 -28.28
CA ALA A 169 21.53 19.14 -28.34
C ALA A 169 20.12 18.86 -27.80
N GLY A 170 19.74 19.50 -26.70
CA GLY A 170 18.37 19.39 -26.18
C GLY A 170 17.32 19.95 -27.13
N HIS A 171 17.63 21.05 -27.82
CA HIS A 171 16.77 21.60 -28.87
C HIS A 171 16.64 20.63 -30.05
N ALA A 172 17.74 20.03 -30.51
CA ALA A 172 17.73 19.06 -31.59
C ALA A 172 16.90 17.82 -31.26
N PHE A 173 16.96 17.37 -29.98
CA PHE A 173 16.10 16.27 -29.50
C PHE A 173 14.62 16.66 -29.47
N ALA A 174 14.31 17.87 -28.98
CA ALA A 174 12.93 18.37 -28.93
C ALA A 174 12.32 18.60 -30.32
N MET A 175 13.14 19.04 -31.28
CA MET A 175 12.77 19.22 -32.68
C MET A 175 12.67 17.90 -33.46
N ARG A 176 13.02 16.76 -32.87
CA ARG A 176 13.07 15.45 -33.55
C ARG A 176 14.11 15.39 -34.68
N LEU A 177 15.07 16.30 -34.70
CA LEU A 177 16.22 16.26 -35.61
C LEU A 177 17.16 15.10 -35.28
N ILE A 178 17.36 14.86 -34.01
CA ILE A 178 18.19 13.78 -33.46
C ILE A 178 17.38 12.99 -32.43
N GLN A 179 17.41 11.67 -32.58
CA GLN A 179 16.85 10.72 -31.61
C GLN A 179 17.97 10.19 -30.71
N PRO A 180 18.09 10.66 -29.47
CA PRO A 180 19.15 10.23 -28.57
C PRO A 180 18.87 8.84 -27.99
N SER A 181 19.92 8.08 -27.65
CA SER A 181 19.79 6.94 -26.76
C SER A 181 19.40 7.42 -25.35
N LEU A 182 18.86 6.51 -24.52
CA LEU A 182 18.56 6.82 -23.11
C LEU A 182 19.82 7.25 -22.34
N LEU A 183 20.95 6.64 -22.68
CA LEU A 183 22.26 6.98 -22.14
C LEU A 183 22.66 8.41 -22.47
N ALA A 184 22.57 8.78 -23.74
CA ALA A 184 22.85 10.11 -24.22
C ALA A 184 21.94 11.13 -23.57
N PHE A 185 20.61 10.91 -23.60
CA PHE A 185 19.65 11.83 -23.01
C PHE A 185 19.95 12.13 -21.53
N ARG A 186 20.26 11.11 -20.74
CA ARG A 186 20.59 11.25 -19.32
C ARG A 186 21.92 11.92 -19.04
N SER A 187 22.80 11.97 -20.01
CA SER A 187 24.11 12.62 -19.89
C SER A 187 24.02 14.15 -19.92
N TYR A 188 22.95 14.67 -20.48
CA TYR A 188 22.68 16.10 -20.56
C TYR A 188 21.78 16.59 -19.44
N ARG A 189 22.01 17.82 -18.98
CA ARG A 189 21.15 18.46 -17.96
C ARG A 189 20.30 19.54 -18.61
N PHE A 190 19.04 19.26 -18.85
CA PHE A 190 18.12 20.19 -19.48
C PHE A 190 17.18 20.82 -18.43
N SER A 191 17.36 22.12 -18.11
CA SER A 191 16.48 22.82 -17.20
C SER A 191 15.10 23.10 -17.81
N HIS A 192 15.03 23.29 -19.14
CA HIS A 192 13.83 23.75 -19.86
C HIS A 192 13.32 22.74 -20.90
N TYR A 193 13.83 21.53 -20.94
CA TYR A 193 13.50 20.53 -21.98
C TYR A 193 11.99 20.27 -22.08
N LEU A 194 11.31 20.11 -20.97
CA LEU A 194 9.86 19.93 -20.91
C LEU A 194 9.11 21.05 -21.67
N ARG A 195 9.50 22.30 -21.47
CA ARG A 195 8.90 23.44 -22.14
C ARG A 195 9.15 23.39 -23.65
N TRP A 196 10.37 23.13 -24.07
CA TRP A 196 10.72 23.06 -25.49
C TRP A 196 9.96 21.94 -26.20
N PHE A 197 9.96 20.76 -25.63
CA PHE A 197 9.26 19.59 -26.18
C PHE A 197 7.76 19.88 -26.33
N ARG A 198 7.09 20.42 -25.32
CA ARG A 198 5.66 20.75 -25.34
C ARG A 198 5.34 21.82 -26.39
N SER A 199 6.15 22.88 -26.48
CA SER A 199 5.94 23.97 -27.45
C SER A 199 6.07 23.52 -28.91
N ILE A 200 6.84 22.49 -29.17
CA ILE A 200 7.02 21.91 -30.49
C ILE A 200 5.98 20.84 -30.79
N ALA A 201 5.79 19.91 -29.88
CA ALA A 201 4.88 18.78 -30.05
C ALA A 201 3.41 19.22 -30.18
N LYS A 202 2.99 20.25 -29.42
CA LYS A 202 1.61 20.79 -29.36
C LYS A 202 0.54 19.71 -29.32
N ASP A 203 0.83 18.60 -28.62
CA ASP A 203 -0.02 17.42 -28.54
C ASP A 203 -1.06 17.60 -27.41
N PRO A 204 -2.36 17.58 -27.70
CA PRO A 204 -3.41 17.82 -26.72
C PRO A 204 -3.47 16.74 -25.62
N VAL A 205 -3.11 15.49 -25.93
CA VAL A 205 -3.08 14.41 -24.94
C VAL A 205 -1.91 14.60 -23.97
N LEU A 206 -0.77 15.05 -24.48
CA LEU A 206 0.39 15.40 -23.65
C LEU A 206 0.10 16.60 -22.75
N GLU A 207 -0.62 17.60 -23.27
CA GLU A 207 -1.02 18.76 -22.47
C GLU A 207 -1.98 18.35 -21.35
N GLU A 208 -3.00 17.54 -21.66
CA GLU A 208 -3.90 16.98 -20.64
C GLU A 208 -3.15 16.18 -19.58
N PHE A 209 -2.19 15.35 -20.00
CA PHE A 209 -1.35 14.61 -19.07
C PHE A 209 -0.57 15.56 -18.14
N CYS A 210 0.07 16.58 -18.70
CA CYS A 210 0.81 17.56 -17.92
C CYS A 210 -0.09 18.33 -16.94
N GLU A 211 -1.29 18.74 -17.35
CA GLU A 211 -2.28 19.36 -16.46
C GLU A 211 -2.68 18.44 -15.31
N ARG A 212 -2.95 17.17 -15.59
CA ARG A 212 -3.31 16.18 -14.56
C ARG A 212 -2.19 15.95 -13.56
N THR A 213 -0.92 16.06 -13.98
CA THR A 213 0.21 15.97 -13.03
C THR A 213 0.21 17.12 -12.02
N LEU A 214 -0.28 18.31 -12.39
CA LEU A 214 -0.37 19.47 -11.51
C LEU A 214 -1.41 19.28 -10.40
N SER A 215 -2.42 18.44 -10.60
CA SER A 215 -3.41 18.12 -9.56
C SER A 215 -2.91 17.14 -8.51
N LEU A 216 -1.73 16.53 -8.70
CA LEU A 216 -1.15 15.62 -7.71
C LEU A 216 -0.73 16.37 -6.43
N ASN A 217 -1.10 15.82 -5.28
CA ASN A 217 -0.68 16.35 -3.99
C ASN A 217 0.72 15.84 -3.60
N VAL A 218 1.71 16.15 -4.42
CA VAL A 218 3.11 15.72 -4.24
C VAL A 218 4.07 16.90 -4.45
N SER A 219 5.36 16.70 -4.16
CA SER A 219 6.37 17.76 -4.33
C SER A 219 6.50 18.17 -5.80
N ARG A 220 6.92 19.43 -6.03
CA ARG A 220 7.23 19.94 -7.39
C ARG A 220 8.22 19.05 -8.14
N GLN A 221 9.19 18.51 -7.43
CA GLN A 221 10.17 17.59 -8.02
C GLN A 221 9.48 16.30 -8.50
N SER A 222 8.55 15.77 -7.73
CA SER A 222 7.77 14.57 -8.12
C SER A 222 6.87 14.84 -9.32
N ILE A 223 6.23 16.00 -9.39
CA ILE A 223 5.42 16.43 -10.55
C ILE A 223 6.31 16.50 -11.79
N ARG A 224 7.43 17.23 -11.69
CA ARG A 224 8.38 17.34 -12.80
C ARG A 224 8.89 15.97 -13.24
N ARG A 225 9.20 15.10 -12.30
CA ARG A 225 9.63 13.74 -12.60
C ARG A 225 8.56 12.95 -13.35
N ALA A 226 7.29 13.04 -12.94
CA ALA A 226 6.19 12.38 -13.63
C ALA A 226 6.09 12.82 -15.09
N GLN A 227 6.23 14.13 -15.34
CA GLN A 227 6.23 14.69 -16.69
C GLN A 227 7.42 14.21 -17.53
N PHE A 228 8.61 14.18 -16.93
CA PHE A 228 9.80 13.64 -17.60
C PHE A 228 9.71 12.14 -17.87
N ASP A 229 9.06 11.38 -16.99
CA ASP A 229 8.86 9.93 -17.16
C ASP A 229 7.98 9.57 -18.38
N VAL A 230 7.26 10.56 -18.95
CA VAL A 230 6.57 10.41 -20.24
C VAL A 230 7.37 11.02 -21.37
N ILE A 231 7.86 12.23 -21.25
CA ILE A 231 8.55 12.94 -22.36
C ILE A 231 9.87 12.27 -22.75
N VAL A 232 10.59 11.69 -21.79
CA VAL A 232 11.86 11.00 -22.09
C VAL A 232 11.64 9.78 -22.98
N PRO A 233 10.72 8.84 -22.68
CA PRO A 233 10.45 7.74 -23.61
C PRO A 233 9.92 8.21 -24.97
N LEU A 234 9.08 9.26 -25.03
CA LEU A 234 8.65 9.82 -26.31
C LEU A 234 9.83 10.33 -27.13
N THR A 235 10.82 10.93 -26.48
CA THR A 235 12.03 11.43 -27.15
C THR A 235 12.95 10.29 -27.61
N VAL A 236 13.25 9.37 -26.68
CA VAL A 236 14.20 8.28 -26.91
C VAL A 236 13.68 7.24 -27.91
N PHE A 237 12.40 6.98 -27.88
CA PHE A 237 11.76 6.04 -28.82
C PHE A 237 11.30 6.72 -30.12
N GLY A 238 11.29 8.03 -30.18
CA GLY A 238 10.84 8.79 -31.35
C GLY A 238 9.35 8.64 -31.65
N ILE A 239 8.49 8.42 -30.67
CA ILE A 239 7.07 8.13 -30.82
C ILE A 239 6.16 9.28 -30.35
N HIS A 240 4.89 9.28 -30.77
CA HIS A 240 3.84 10.11 -30.17
C HIS A 240 3.40 9.54 -28.82
N ILE A 241 2.75 10.38 -28.00
CA ILE A 241 2.13 9.87 -26.79
C ILE A 241 1.05 8.82 -27.11
N ALA A 242 0.35 8.93 -28.18
CA ALA A 242 -0.65 7.95 -28.64
C ALA A 242 -0.07 6.53 -28.82
N ASP A 243 1.21 6.43 -29.17
CA ASP A 243 1.93 5.17 -29.39
C ASP A 243 2.61 4.64 -28.12
N LEU A 244 2.52 5.37 -27.02
CA LEU A 244 3.13 4.98 -25.75
C LEU A 244 2.30 3.91 -25.06
N THR A 245 2.61 2.65 -25.31
CA THR A 245 1.93 1.50 -24.69
C THR A 245 2.40 1.23 -23.26
N PRO A 246 1.64 0.48 -22.45
CA PRO A 246 2.09 0.03 -21.13
C PRO A 246 3.42 -0.72 -21.17
N GLU A 247 3.61 -1.61 -22.17
CA GLU A 247 4.82 -2.41 -22.38
C GLU A 247 6.03 -1.51 -22.63
N ALA A 248 5.86 -0.49 -23.49
CA ALA A 248 6.91 0.48 -23.82
C ALA A 248 7.30 1.35 -22.63
N LEU A 249 6.31 1.83 -21.86
CA LEU A 249 6.58 2.60 -20.65
C LEU A 249 7.26 1.74 -19.57
N LEU A 250 6.88 0.47 -19.43
CA LEU A 250 7.51 -0.46 -18.52
C LEU A 250 8.94 -0.82 -18.98
N PHE A 251 9.16 -0.97 -20.29
CA PHE A 251 10.50 -1.16 -20.86
C PHE A 251 11.41 0.02 -20.51
N TYR A 252 10.96 1.25 -20.75
CA TYR A 252 11.68 2.46 -20.34
C TYR A 252 12.00 2.48 -18.83
N ALA A 253 11.02 2.16 -17.99
CA ALA A 253 11.20 2.13 -16.55
C ALA A 253 12.25 1.09 -16.12
N THR A 254 12.28 -0.07 -16.79
CA THR A 254 13.22 -1.16 -16.52
C THR A 254 14.64 -0.79 -16.95
N GLU A 255 14.81 -0.25 -18.16
CA GLU A 255 16.10 0.21 -18.67
C GLU A 255 16.66 1.37 -17.85
N SER A 256 15.80 2.35 -17.48
CA SER A 256 16.18 3.45 -16.62
C SER A 256 16.71 3.00 -15.26
N ARG A 257 16.16 1.90 -14.71
CA ARG A 257 16.63 1.32 -13.46
C ARG A 257 17.99 0.64 -13.61
N LYS A 258 18.18 -0.15 -14.66
CA LYS A 258 19.47 -0.81 -14.96
C LYS A 258 20.57 0.24 -15.07
N TYR A 259 20.28 1.33 -15.76
CA TYR A 259 21.22 2.41 -15.96
C TYR A 259 21.63 3.10 -14.65
N GLY A 260 20.67 3.39 -13.76
CA GLY A 260 20.95 4.01 -12.45
C GLY A 260 21.84 3.14 -11.57
N VAL A 261 21.66 1.82 -11.60
CA VAL A 261 22.51 0.85 -10.87
C VAL A 261 23.93 0.82 -11.43
N THR A 262 24.08 0.84 -12.77
CA THR A 262 25.40 0.78 -13.44
C THR A 262 26.20 2.06 -13.24
N ALA A 263 25.52 3.21 -13.14
CA ALA A 263 26.17 4.51 -12.94
C ALA A 263 26.60 4.78 -11.48
N GLY A 264 26.41 3.82 -10.56
CA GLY A 264 26.77 3.98 -9.14
C GLY A 264 25.99 5.10 -8.45
N GLU A 265 24.95 5.61 -9.10
CA GLU A 265 23.98 6.44 -8.42
C GLU A 265 23.25 5.52 -7.44
N ALA A 266 23.57 5.65 -6.17
CA ALA A 266 22.76 5.07 -5.10
C ALA A 266 21.35 5.65 -5.31
N GLY A 267 20.62 5.00 -6.20
CA GLY A 267 19.25 5.31 -6.50
C GLY A 267 18.51 5.06 -5.22
N GLY A 268 18.17 6.14 -4.55
CA GLY A 268 17.28 6.05 -3.43
C GLY A 268 16.14 5.14 -3.83
N ASP A 269 15.76 4.28 -2.91
CA ASP A 269 14.48 3.60 -2.85
C ASP A 269 14.02 2.93 -4.15
N GLY A 270 14.59 1.93 -4.66
CA GLY A 270 14.01 0.91 -5.57
C GLY A 270 12.76 1.29 -6.41
N CYS A 271 12.45 2.58 -6.55
CA CYS A 271 11.34 3.11 -7.30
C CYS A 271 11.65 3.02 -8.79
N PHE A 272 10.79 2.35 -9.53
CA PHE A 272 10.80 2.41 -10.98
C PHE A 272 10.57 3.86 -11.44
N ALA A 273 11.21 4.29 -12.52
CA ALA A 273 10.75 5.43 -13.31
C ALA A 273 9.27 5.19 -13.71
N ALA A 274 8.56 6.23 -14.04
CA ALA A 274 7.15 6.19 -14.41
C ALA A 274 6.13 5.79 -13.32
N THR A 275 6.55 5.64 -12.06
CA THR A 275 5.63 5.27 -10.97
C THR A 275 4.48 6.28 -10.78
N GLN A 276 4.73 7.56 -11.02
CA GLN A 276 3.72 8.62 -10.95
C GLN A 276 2.96 8.79 -12.27
N ALA A 277 3.64 8.61 -13.40
CA ALA A 277 3.06 8.79 -14.72
C ALA A 277 2.04 7.69 -15.07
N TRP A 278 2.34 6.45 -14.70
CA TRP A 278 1.54 5.28 -15.03
C TRP A 278 0.06 5.40 -14.62
N PRO A 279 -0.29 5.68 -13.35
CA PRO A 279 -1.68 5.79 -12.96
C PRO A 279 -2.41 6.96 -13.64
N ILE A 280 -1.70 8.05 -13.94
CA ILE A 280 -2.30 9.19 -14.65
C ILE A 280 -2.68 8.79 -16.08
N LEU A 281 -1.79 8.13 -16.81
CA LEU A 281 -2.06 7.63 -18.15
C LEU A 281 -3.19 6.59 -18.15
N SER A 282 -3.21 5.71 -17.14
CA SER A 282 -4.30 4.76 -16.95
C SER A 282 -5.64 5.45 -16.70
N ASP A 283 -5.66 6.48 -15.83
CA ASP A 283 -6.87 7.24 -15.49
C ASP A 283 -7.37 8.15 -16.64
N MET A 284 -6.49 8.52 -17.55
CA MET A 284 -6.84 9.19 -18.82
C MET A 284 -7.51 8.26 -19.82
N GLY A 285 -7.52 6.95 -19.57
CA GLY A 285 -7.97 5.96 -20.54
C GLY A 285 -6.96 5.72 -21.67
N HIS A 286 -5.72 6.17 -21.50
CA HIS A 286 -4.66 6.02 -22.49
C HIS A 286 -4.23 4.57 -22.65
N PHE A 287 -4.24 3.80 -21.54
CA PHE A 287 -3.94 2.38 -21.55
C PHE A 287 -5.21 1.54 -21.72
N PRO A 288 -5.11 0.33 -22.32
CA PRO A 288 -6.22 -0.61 -22.37
C PRO A 288 -6.83 -0.85 -20.98
N ALA A 289 -8.14 -1.08 -20.91
CA ALA A 289 -8.86 -1.32 -19.65
C ALA A 289 -8.33 -2.55 -18.87
N SER A 290 -7.72 -3.50 -19.57
CA SER A 290 -7.07 -4.69 -18.98
C SER A 290 -5.73 -4.38 -18.30
N THR A 291 -5.15 -3.20 -18.53
CA THR A 291 -3.85 -2.83 -17.98
C THR A 291 -3.99 -2.54 -16.49
N PRO A 292 -3.12 -3.10 -15.63
CA PRO A 292 -3.09 -2.79 -14.22
C PRO A 292 -2.93 -1.29 -13.98
N ARG A 293 -3.76 -0.71 -13.12
CA ARG A 293 -3.79 0.75 -12.89
C ARG A 293 -2.49 1.33 -12.34
N THR A 294 -1.66 0.54 -11.72
CA THR A 294 -0.39 1.01 -11.14
C THR A 294 0.77 0.23 -11.69
N LEU A 295 1.90 0.89 -11.90
CA LEU A 295 3.14 0.26 -12.33
C LEU A 295 3.54 -0.93 -11.44
N ARG A 296 3.31 -0.82 -10.13
CA ARG A 296 3.59 -1.92 -9.21
C ARG A 296 2.72 -3.15 -9.47
N ALA A 297 1.44 -2.95 -9.78
CA ALA A 297 0.55 -4.05 -10.14
C ALA A 297 0.98 -4.68 -11.47
N ALA A 298 1.44 -3.89 -12.43
CA ALA A 298 1.94 -4.35 -13.71
C ALA A 298 3.20 -5.22 -13.63
N VAL A 299 4.11 -4.96 -12.65
CA VAL A 299 5.36 -5.76 -12.49
C VAL A 299 5.21 -6.96 -11.56
N VAL A 300 4.11 -7.10 -10.85
CA VAL A 300 3.93 -8.19 -9.91
C VAL A 300 3.49 -9.45 -10.65
N LYS A 301 4.34 -10.47 -10.66
CA LYS A 301 4.09 -11.74 -11.34
C LYS A 301 3.14 -12.70 -10.59
N GLY A 302 2.71 -12.36 -9.37
CA GLY A 302 1.82 -13.21 -8.58
C GLY A 302 2.48 -14.49 -8.09
N GLN A 303 1.64 -15.52 -7.87
CA GLN A 303 2.08 -16.87 -7.51
C GLN A 303 2.68 -17.57 -8.74
N ARG A 304 3.77 -18.28 -8.51
CA ARG A 304 4.43 -19.08 -9.55
C ARG A 304 4.13 -20.56 -9.35
N PRO A 305 4.03 -21.33 -10.43
CA PRO A 305 3.92 -22.79 -10.35
C PRO A 305 5.13 -23.38 -9.60
N VAL A 306 4.90 -24.52 -8.92
CA VAL A 306 5.97 -25.21 -8.17
C VAL A 306 7.16 -25.54 -9.04
N ALA A 307 6.92 -25.99 -10.28
CA ALA A 307 7.99 -26.27 -11.24
C ALA A 307 8.90 -25.05 -11.47
N GLU A 308 8.33 -23.87 -11.72
CA GLU A 308 9.13 -22.63 -11.92
C GLU A 308 9.94 -22.27 -10.65
N LEU A 309 9.35 -22.48 -9.46
CA LEU A 309 10.05 -22.23 -8.20
C LEU A 309 11.26 -23.16 -8.00
N VAL A 310 11.15 -24.42 -8.42
CA VAL A 310 12.23 -25.42 -8.35
C VAL A 310 13.29 -25.15 -9.42
N ASP A 311 12.87 -24.93 -10.68
CA ASP A 311 13.76 -24.74 -11.84
C ASP A 311 14.67 -23.52 -11.71
N LYS A 312 14.24 -22.52 -10.98
CA LYS A 312 15.07 -21.36 -10.60
C LYS A 312 16.42 -21.78 -9.99
N HIS A 313 16.48 -22.93 -9.35
CA HIS A 313 17.65 -23.42 -8.63
C HIS A 313 18.53 -24.35 -9.47
N LYS A 314 18.15 -24.65 -10.73
CA LYS A 314 18.93 -25.41 -11.71
C LYS A 314 19.38 -26.78 -11.16
N ILE A 315 18.42 -27.63 -10.82
CA ILE A 315 18.69 -29.02 -10.41
C ILE A 315 19.11 -29.83 -11.65
N ARG A 316 20.28 -30.49 -11.57
CA ARG A 316 20.89 -31.22 -12.68
C ARG A 316 20.20 -32.55 -12.96
N ASN A 317 19.99 -33.34 -11.89
CA ASN A 317 19.34 -34.64 -12.00
C ASN A 317 17.83 -34.46 -12.20
N GLN A 318 17.33 -34.91 -13.36
CA GLN A 318 15.91 -34.77 -13.73
C GLN A 318 15.00 -35.56 -12.79
N GLY A 319 15.40 -36.80 -12.40
CA GLY A 319 14.61 -37.61 -11.50
C GLY A 319 14.38 -36.94 -10.12
N VAL A 320 15.45 -36.37 -9.57
CA VAL A 320 15.36 -35.64 -8.29
C VAL A 320 14.61 -34.33 -8.46
N ARG A 321 14.77 -33.62 -9.57
CA ARG A 321 13.96 -32.42 -9.89
C ARG A 321 12.48 -32.75 -9.87
N ASP A 322 12.07 -33.80 -10.55
CA ASP A 322 10.69 -34.22 -10.66
C ASP A 322 10.15 -34.75 -9.32
N LEU A 323 10.97 -35.48 -8.56
CA LEU A 323 10.65 -35.83 -7.18
C LEU A 323 10.32 -34.60 -6.32
N LEU A 324 11.19 -33.58 -6.33
CA LEU A 324 11.00 -32.36 -5.55
C LEU A 324 9.74 -31.61 -6.00
N ILE A 325 9.49 -31.53 -7.30
CA ILE A 325 8.27 -30.91 -7.82
C ILE A 325 7.03 -31.66 -7.34
N HIS A 326 7.01 -33.00 -7.44
CA HIS A 326 5.88 -33.82 -7.02
C HIS A 326 5.63 -33.73 -5.51
N TYR A 327 6.70 -33.81 -4.70
CA TYR A 327 6.61 -33.69 -3.25
C TYR A 327 6.04 -32.33 -2.84
N ILE A 328 6.63 -31.24 -3.36
CA ILE A 328 6.25 -29.89 -3.01
C ILE A 328 4.84 -29.57 -3.51
N SER A 329 4.46 -30.07 -4.70
CA SER A 329 3.09 -29.92 -5.22
C SER A 329 2.05 -30.63 -4.34
N ARG A 330 2.35 -31.84 -3.84
CA ARG A 330 1.47 -32.53 -2.90
C ARG A 330 1.30 -31.74 -1.60
N ARG A 331 2.40 -31.19 -1.07
CA ARG A 331 2.38 -30.35 0.14
C ARG A 331 1.73 -28.98 -0.07
N SER A 332 1.69 -28.46 -1.29
CA SER A 332 1.16 -27.14 -1.59
C SER A 332 -0.33 -26.98 -1.27
N VAL A 333 -1.09 -28.06 -1.24
CA VAL A 333 -2.53 -28.05 -0.91
C VAL A 333 -2.79 -27.76 0.57
N GLU A 334 -1.79 -28.05 1.43
CA GLU A 334 -1.93 -27.95 2.88
C GLU A 334 -1.32 -26.67 3.48
N VAL A 335 -0.61 -25.89 2.66
CA VAL A 335 0.20 -24.76 3.16
C VAL A 335 -0.06 -23.49 2.37
N ASP A 336 0.08 -22.35 3.02
CA ASP A 336 0.07 -21.04 2.37
C ASP A 336 1.26 -20.86 1.41
N TYR A 337 1.14 -19.93 0.46
CA TYR A 337 2.17 -19.73 -0.56
C TYR A 337 3.52 -19.29 0.04
N SER A 338 3.51 -18.54 1.12
CA SER A 338 4.76 -18.15 1.80
C SER A 338 5.46 -19.34 2.43
N THR A 339 4.71 -20.27 3.01
CA THR A 339 5.23 -21.54 3.54
C THR A 339 5.71 -22.47 2.42
N LEU A 340 5.00 -22.49 1.28
CA LEU A 340 5.43 -23.20 0.08
C LEU A 340 6.78 -22.67 -0.42
N GLN A 341 6.95 -21.34 -0.51
CA GLN A 341 8.23 -20.72 -0.90
C GLN A 341 9.35 -21.04 0.10
N ALA A 342 9.03 -21.08 1.38
CA ALA A 342 9.98 -21.49 2.42
C ALA A 342 10.36 -22.97 2.27
N LEU A 343 9.41 -23.84 1.96
CA LEU A 343 9.64 -25.27 1.69
C LEU A 343 10.57 -25.47 0.50
N VAL A 344 10.29 -24.78 -0.63
CA VAL A 344 11.20 -24.78 -1.80
C VAL A 344 12.59 -24.28 -1.42
N THR A 345 12.68 -23.19 -0.67
CA THR A 345 13.99 -22.66 -0.23
C THR A 345 14.74 -23.66 0.62
N ASN A 346 14.06 -24.34 1.54
CA ASN A 346 14.68 -25.30 2.47
C ASN A 346 15.11 -26.56 1.75
N LEU A 347 14.23 -27.18 0.95
CA LEU A 347 14.49 -28.45 0.31
C LEU A 347 15.32 -28.31 -0.98
N VAL A 348 15.06 -27.27 -1.79
CA VAL A 348 15.74 -27.16 -3.08
C VAL A 348 17.04 -26.37 -2.96
N ARG A 349 16.98 -25.15 -2.38
CA ARG A 349 18.16 -24.26 -2.34
C ARG A 349 19.14 -24.62 -1.22
N LEU A 350 18.61 -24.85 0.00
CA LEU A 350 19.44 -25.03 1.20
C LEU A 350 19.77 -26.49 1.50
N PHE A 351 19.12 -27.43 0.85
CA PHE A 351 19.44 -28.85 0.97
C PHE A 351 19.98 -29.41 -0.36
N TRP A 352 19.10 -29.73 -1.32
CA TRP A 352 19.51 -30.47 -2.50
C TRP A 352 20.57 -29.75 -3.35
N LYS A 353 20.46 -28.44 -3.52
CA LYS A 353 21.46 -27.68 -4.26
C LYS A 353 22.85 -27.77 -3.64
N VAL A 354 22.95 -27.78 -2.32
CA VAL A 354 24.22 -27.95 -1.61
C VAL A 354 24.78 -29.37 -1.81
N ILE A 355 23.92 -30.38 -1.72
CA ILE A 355 24.29 -31.77 -2.00
C ILE A 355 24.80 -31.92 -3.43
N GLN A 356 24.06 -31.42 -4.42
CA GLN A 356 24.45 -31.46 -5.84
C GLN A 356 25.76 -30.72 -6.12
N ASP A 357 26.03 -29.63 -5.43
CA ASP A 357 27.26 -28.85 -5.62
C ASP A 357 28.47 -29.58 -5.00
N PHE A 358 28.25 -30.33 -3.91
CA PHE A 358 29.25 -31.19 -3.27
C PHE A 358 29.48 -32.49 -4.08
N ASN A 359 28.42 -33.18 -4.50
CA ASN A 359 28.47 -34.38 -5.32
C ASN A 359 27.59 -34.19 -6.57
N PRO A 360 28.16 -33.76 -7.71
CA PRO A 360 27.42 -33.51 -8.92
C PRO A 360 26.70 -34.73 -9.52
N ASP A 361 27.16 -35.93 -9.21
CA ASP A 361 26.62 -37.20 -9.73
C ASP A 361 25.57 -37.84 -8.80
N GLN A 362 25.21 -37.18 -7.71
CA GLN A 362 24.20 -37.67 -6.78
C GLN A 362 22.84 -37.80 -7.48
N ALA A 363 22.36 -39.04 -7.60
CA ALA A 363 21.14 -39.35 -8.32
C ALA A 363 19.97 -39.79 -7.44
N ASP A 364 20.24 -40.11 -6.18
CA ASP A 364 19.27 -40.60 -5.20
C ASP A 364 19.38 -39.89 -3.83
N LEU A 365 18.51 -40.24 -2.91
CA LEU A 365 18.47 -39.66 -1.58
C LEU A 365 19.34 -40.33 -0.54
N ARG A 366 20.15 -41.34 -0.93
CA ARG A 366 21.11 -42.04 -0.06
C ARG A 366 22.41 -41.26 -0.02
N LEU A 367 22.53 -40.40 0.97
CA LEU A 367 23.66 -39.47 1.09
C LEU A 367 24.81 -40.12 1.84
N SER A 368 26.03 -39.87 1.40
CA SER A 368 27.21 -40.28 2.16
C SER A 368 27.35 -39.49 3.48
N PRO A 369 27.99 -40.01 4.51
CA PRO A 369 28.23 -39.29 5.76
C PRO A 369 28.93 -37.93 5.55
N GLU A 370 29.84 -37.87 4.57
CA GLU A 370 30.61 -36.67 4.20
C GLU A 370 29.68 -35.58 3.60
N ALA A 371 28.79 -36.00 2.68
CA ALA A 371 27.82 -35.09 2.09
C ALA A 371 26.84 -34.53 3.12
N VAL A 372 26.39 -35.37 4.06
CA VAL A 372 25.53 -34.93 5.18
C VAL A 372 26.26 -33.94 6.10
N THR A 373 27.50 -34.21 6.43
CA THR A 373 28.33 -33.34 7.28
C THR A 373 28.55 -31.99 6.59
N HIS A 374 29.01 -32.01 5.34
CA HIS A 374 29.19 -30.79 4.53
C HIS A 374 27.89 -29.94 4.47
N TRP A 375 26.75 -30.59 4.21
CA TRP A 375 25.48 -29.90 4.19
C TRP A 375 25.14 -29.24 5.55
N LYS A 376 25.27 -29.98 6.66
CA LYS A 376 24.97 -29.44 7.99
C LYS A 376 25.86 -28.24 8.34
N GLU A 377 27.14 -28.30 8.01
CA GLU A 377 28.11 -27.19 8.20
C GLU A 377 27.75 -25.97 7.35
N SER A 378 27.38 -26.18 6.08
CA SER A 378 26.94 -25.10 5.15
C SER A 378 25.71 -24.33 5.65
N LEU A 379 24.87 -24.96 6.49
CA LEU A 379 23.70 -24.31 7.06
C LEU A 379 24.05 -23.35 8.22
N LEU A 380 25.22 -23.51 8.87
CA LEU A 380 25.60 -22.67 10.00
C LEU A 380 26.05 -21.26 9.58
N VAL A 381 26.62 -21.16 8.37
CA VAL A 381 27.19 -19.93 7.86
C VAL A 381 26.46 -19.49 6.58
N ARG A 382 26.26 -18.19 6.42
CA ARG A 382 25.71 -17.59 5.18
C ARG A 382 26.84 -17.35 4.19
N PRO A 383 26.52 -17.15 2.87
CA PRO A 383 27.52 -16.81 1.86
C PRO A 383 28.34 -15.53 2.17
N ASP A 384 27.81 -14.66 2.99
CA ASP A 384 28.48 -13.44 3.46
C ASP A 384 29.39 -13.67 4.70
N GLY A 385 29.63 -14.92 5.09
CA GLY A 385 30.47 -15.32 6.23
C GLY A 385 29.81 -15.14 7.61
N LYS A 386 28.58 -14.62 7.68
CA LYS A 386 27.87 -14.40 8.94
C LYS A 386 27.12 -15.65 9.42
N PRO A 387 26.99 -15.86 10.73
CA PRO A 387 26.19 -16.97 11.24
C PRO A 387 24.75 -16.90 10.76
N ARG A 388 24.17 -18.06 10.39
CA ARG A 388 22.75 -18.14 10.04
C ARG A 388 21.91 -18.17 11.31
N LEU A 389 20.96 -17.24 11.39
CA LEU A 389 20.08 -17.10 12.56
C LEU A 389 18.97 -18.17 12.62
N HIS A 390 18.53 -18.70 11.48
CA HIS A 390 17.43 -19.67 11.39
C HIS A 390 17.88 -20.90 10.62
N VAL A 391 18.36 -21.91 11.35
CA VAL A 391 18.79 -23.20 10.80
C VAL A 391 17.76 -24.31 11.03
N GLU A 392 16.78 -24.10 11.92
CA GLU A 392 15.76 -25.09 12.26
C GLU A 392 14.88 -25.47 11.06
N GLY A 393 14.52 -24.47 10.23
CA GLY A 393 13.64 -24.66 9.09
C GLY A 393 14.14 -25.71 8.08
N PRO A 394 15.38 -25.62 7.58
CA PRO A 394 15.97 -26.64 6.71
C PRO A 394 16.03 -28.04 7.35
N PHE A 395 16.46 -28.15 8.61
CA PHE A 395 16.52 -29.44 9.30
C PHE A 395 15.13 -30.10 9.39
N LEU A 396 14.14 -29.35 9.86
CA LEU A 396 12.78 -29.89 10.00
C LEU A 396 12.14 -30.21 8.65
N ALA A 397 12.39 -29.38 7.63
CA ALA A 397 11.86 -29.62 6.29
C ALA A 397 12.46 -30.89 5.66
N VAL A 398 13.79 -31.08 5.79
CA VAL A 398 14.46 -32.27 5.26
C VAL A 398 14.01 -33.52 6.03
N ARG A 399 13.89 -33.44 7.36
CA ARG A 399 13.39 -34.57 8.14
C ARG A 399 11.96 -34.96 7.72
N ALA A 400 11.07 -33.97 7.61
CA ALA A 400 9.70 -34.22 7.18
C ALA A 400 9.66 -34.83 5.76
N PHE A 401 10.48 -34.33 4.84
CA PHE A 401 10.59 -34.85 3.48
C PHE A 401 10.93 -36.34 3.46
N TYR A 402 11.97 -36.77 4.17
CA TYR A 402 12.33 -38.18 4.22
C TYR A 402 11.25 -39.04 4.89
N LEU A 403 10.66 -38.60 6.00
CA LEU A 403 9.62 -39.34 6.69
C LEU A 403 8.32 -39.44 5.88
N ASP A 404 7.94 -38.35 5.21
CA ASP A 404 6.78 -38.35 4.32
C ASP A 404 6.96 -39.33 3.16
N LEU A 405 8.17 -39.41 2.57
CA LEU A 405 8.48 -40.39 1.50
C LEU A 405 8.35 -41.83 1.99
N HIS A 406 8.82 -42.15 3.18
CA HIS A 406 8.62 -43.45 3.78
C HIS A 406 7.13 -43.79 3.96
N THR A 407 6.35 -42.82 4.47
CA THR A 407 4.91 -43.01 4.67
C THR A 407 4.16 -43.16 3.36
N TRP A 408 4.48 -42.33 2.37
CA TRP A 408 3.81 -42.32 1.08
C TRP A 408 4.19 -43.52 0.24
N ALA A 409 5.39 -44.10 0.39
CA ALA A 409 5.83 -45.29 -0.27
C ALA A 409 5.00 -46.52 0.12
N VAL A 410 4.40 -46.55 1.30
CA VAL A 410 3.48 -47.59 1.73
C VAL A 410 2.14 -47.52 0.97
N ALA A 411 1.63 -46.30 0.76
CA ALA A 411 0.35 -46.07 0.08
C ALA A 411 0.48 -46.08 -1.46
N GLU A 412 1.59 -45.57 -1.99
CA GLU A 412 1.85 -45.43 -3.44
C GLU A 412 3.27 -45.92 -3.78
N PRO A 413 3.55 -47.25 -3.66
CA PRO A 413 4.92 -47.77 -3.78
C PRO A 413 5.54 -47.52 -5.15
N GLU A 414 4.78 -47.65 -6.23
CA GLU A 414 5.26 -47.45 -7.62
C GLU A 414 5.88 -46.05 -7.82
N ARG A 415 5.38 -45.05 -7.09
CA ARG A 415 5.81 -43.68 -7.23
C ARG A 415 6.96 -43.31 -6.28
N TRP A 416 6.89 -43.76 -5.03
CA TRP A 416 7.73 -43.28 -3.96
C TRP A 416 8.78 -44.23 -3.44
N ALA A 417 8.62 -45.57 -3.63
CA ALA A 417 9.52 -46.56 -3.03
C ALA A 417 10.95 -46.42 -3.48
N GLN A 418 11.20 -46.04 -4.74
CA GLN A 418 12.54 -45.85 -5.27
C GLN A 418 13.31 -44.70 -4.57
N TRP A 419 12.59 -43.75 -3.93
CA TRP A 419 13.15 -42.60 -3.25
C TRP A 419 13.32 -42.81 -1.75
N VAL A 420 12.94 -43.97 -1.23
CA VAL A 420 13.08 -44.27 0.19
C VAL A 420 14.55 -44.43 0.56
N ALA A 421 15.02 -43.62 1.48
CA ALA A 421 16.38 -43.58 1.96
C ALA A 421 16.45 -43.25 3.45
N PRO A 422 17.56 -43.63 4.16
CA PRO A 422 17.76 -43.23 5.57
C PRO A 422 17.74 -41.72 5.73
N CYS A 423 16.99 -41.23 6.73
CA CYS A 423 16.92 -39.80 7.00
C CYS A 423 18.27 -39.29 7.50
N PRO A 424 18.86 -38.24 6.89
CA PRO A 424 20.14 -37.68 7.33
C PRO A 424 20.08 -36.90 8.63
N ILE A 425 18.86 -36.66 9.16
CA ILE A 425 18.63 -35.93 10.41
C ILE A 425 18.29 -36.90 11.51
N ARG A 426 19.17 -36.95 12.51
CA ARG A 426 19.01 -37.74 13.73
C ARG A 426 18.34 -36.93 14.84
N ASP A 427 17.80 -37.59 15.86
CA ASP A 427 17.19 -36.91 17.00
C ASP A 427 18.17 -36.04 17.77
N GLU A 428 19.44 -36.43 17.75
CA GLU A 428 20.53 -35.65 18.34
C GLU A 428 20.71 -34.28 17.71
N ASP A 429 20.54 -34.20 16.40
CA ASP A 429 20.61 -32.95 15.65
C ASP A 429 19.53 -31.94 16.04
N LEU A 430 18.42 -32.41 16.65
CA LEU A 430 17.28 -31.58 17.05
C LEU A 430 17.31 -31.14 18.51
N ARG A 431 18.10 -31.81 19.37
CA ARG A 431 18.13 -31.52 20.82
C ARG A 431 18.50 -30.09 21.14
N TRP A 432 19.46 -29.52 20.45
CA TRP A 432 19.89 -28.15 20.70
C TRP A 432 18.85 -27.07 20.27
N PHE A 433 17.86 -27.41 19.45
CA PHE A 433 16.79 -26.49 19.10
C PHE A 433 15.92 -26.08 20.31
N HIS A 434 15.75 -26.99 21.28
CA HIS A 434 15.00 -26.69 22.50
C HIS A 434 15.74 -25.62 23.34
N VAL A 435 17.06 -25.74 23.48
CA VAL A 435 17.86 -24.73 24.19
C VAL A 435 17.81 -23.38 23.49
N ARG A 436 17.90 -23.41 22.16
CA ARG A 436 17.84 -22.21 21.35
C ARG A 436 16.46 -21.55 21.43
N ARG A 437 15.37 -22.32 21.38
CA ARG A 437 14.01 -21.80 21.54
C ARG A 437 13.84 -21.07 22.88
N ARG A 438 14.36 -21.63 23.96
CA ARG A 438 14.39 -20.97 25.29
C ARG A 438 15.12 -19.63 25.24
N ARG A 439 16.32 -19.57 24.67
CA ARG A 439 17.11 -18.33 24.53
C ARG A 439 16.40 -17.29 23.66
N VAL A 440 15.67 -17.73 22.64
CA VAL A 440 14.84 -16.84 21.83
C VAL A 440 13.69 -16.27 22.65
N GLN A 441 13.00 -17.10 23.44
CA GLN A 441 11.91 -16.66 24.32
C GLN A 441 12.41 -15.65 25.37
N GLU A 442 13.56 -15.89 25.99
CA GLU A 442 14.19 -14.98 26.95
C GLU A 442 14.53 -13.63 26.32
N ARG A 443 15.16 -13.62 25.15
CA ARG A 443 15.43 -12.39 24.40
C ARG A 443 14.14 -11.63 24.06
N MET A 444 13.08 -12.34 23.73
CA MET A 444 11.79 -11.73 23.42
C MET A 444 11.11 -11.14 24.67
N ALA A 445 11.25 -11.81 25.82
CA ALA A 445 10.77 -11.29 27.10
C ALA A 445 11.53 -10.03 27.51
N ASN A 446 12.85 -10.01 27.37
CA ASN A 446 13.67 -8.83 27.63
C ASN A 446 13.31 -7.69 26.70
N ARG A 447 13.15 -7.96 25.41
CA ARG A 447 12.67 -6.99 24.42
C ARG A 447 11.33 -6.36 24.83
N THR A 448 10.41 -7.13 25.40
CA THR A 448 9.11 -6.62 25.87
C THR A 448 9.29 -5.72 27.08
N ARG A 449 10.13 -6.13 28.06
CA ARG A 449 10.43 -5.34 29.26
C ARG A 449 11.06 -3.97 28.92
N GLU A 450 11.99 -3.93 27.95
CA GLU A 450 12.62 -2.69 27.50
C GLU A 450 11.61 -1.71 26.87
N ARG A 451 10.58 -2.22 26.18
CA ARG A 451 9.61 -1.41 25.42
C ARG A 451 8.39 -1.01 26.23
N GLN A 452 8.06 -1.78 27.27
CA GLN A 452 6.88 -1.55 28.08
C GLN A 452 6.83 -0.13 28.68
N PRO A 453 7.89 0.41 29.32
CA PRO A 453 7.89 1.75 29.86
C PRO A 453 7.91 2.87 28.79
N LEU A 454 8.31 2.54 27.54
CA LEU A 454 8.41 3.50 26.43
C LEU A 454 7.11 3.61 25.63
N LEU A 455 6.22 2.62 25.72
CA LEU A 455 4.98 2.62 24.94
C LEU A 455 4.05 3.78 25.29
N PRO A 456 3.81 4.14 26.57
CA PRO A 456 2.99 5.31 26.91
C PRO A 456 3.58 6.62 26.37
N ILE A 457 4.92 6.75 26.40
CA ILE A 457 5.62 7.95 25.89
C ILE A 457 5.41 8.07 24.37
N LEU A 458 5.54 6.96 23.63
CA LEU A 458 5.29 6.92 22.19
C LEU A 458 3.83 7.24 21.86
N SER A 459 2.87 6.68 22.60
CA SER A 459 1.43 6.93 22.43
C SER A 459 1.09 8.40 22.66
N GLN A 460 1.60 8.98 23.72
CA GLN A 460 1.40 10.40 24.01
C GLN A 460 2.01 11.29 22.93
N HIS A 461 3.26 10.99 22.52
CA HIS A 461 3.94 11.75 21.48
C HIS A 461 3.17 11.80 20.16
N VAL A 462 2.67 10.65 19.67
CA VAL A 462 1.92 10.62 18.40
C VAL A 462 0.59 11.35 18.51
N THR A 463 -0.04 11.33 19.69
CA THR A 463 -1.29 12.06 19.97
C THR A 463 -1.05 13.56 19.96
N ASP A 464 -0.06 14.03 20.71
CA ASP A 464 0.29 15.45 20.79
C ASP A 464 0.77 15.99 19.45
N GLN A 465 1.55 15.18 18.73
CA GLN A 465 2.05 15.55 17.42
C GLN A 465 0.90 15.70 16.41
N TRP A 466 -0.05 14.77 16.40
CA TRP A 466 -1.22 14.90 15.51
C TRP A 466 -2.07 16.10 15.87
N GLN A 467 -2.39 16.30 17.16
CA GLN A 467 -3.16 17.46 17.62
C GLN A 467 -2.49 18.78 17.23
N ARG A 468 -1.18 18.89 17.45
CA ARG A 468 -0.39 20.06 17.10
C ARG A 468 -0.40 20.34 15.60
N GLN A 469 -0.17 19.31 14.77
CA GLN A 469 -0.19 19.46 13.31
C GLN A 469 -1.60 19.79 12.79
N ARG A 470 -2.62 19.27 13.42
CA ARG A 470 -4.02 19.59 13.11
C ARG A 470 -4.33 21.05 13.43
N THR A 471 -4.00 21.53 14.61
CA THR A 471 -4.18 22.94 15.00
C THR A 471 -3.44 23.86 14.06
N LEU A 472 -2.19 23.53 13.72
CA LEU A 472 -1.36 24.31 12.81
C LEU A 472 -1.99 24.39 11.40
N LEU A 473 -2.54 23.29 10.90
CA LEU A 473 -3.22 23.25 9.60
C LEU A 473 -4.54 24.05 9.64
N GLU A 474 -5.34 23.92 10.71
CA GLU A 474 -6.60 24.63 10.88
C GLU A 474 -6.36 26.15 11.00
N SER A 475 -5.38 26.58 11.78
CA SER A 475 -4.97 27.98 11.89
C SER A 475 -4.51 28.57 10.55
N ALA A 476 -3.71 27.79 9.80
CA ALA A 476 -3.29 28.21 8.46
C ALA A 476 -4.44 28.29 7.46
N ARG A 477 -5.51 27.51 7.63
CA ARG A 477 -6.73 27.59 6.80
C ARG A 477 -7.55 28.83 7.07
N ALA A 478 -7.53 29.31 8.32
CA ALA A 478 -8.33 30.44 8.77
C ALA A 478 -7.78 31.79 8.27
N VAL A 479 -6.54 31.85 7.84
CA VAL A 479 -5.87 33.08 7.36
C VAL A 479 -5.68 33.09 5.84
N GLY A 480 -5.52 34.26 5.25
CA GLY A 480 -5.25 34.45 3.82
C GLY A 480 -3.79 34.15 3.42
N LEU A 481 -3.53 34.09 2.11
CA LEU A 481 -2.15 33.94 1.61
C LEU A 481 -1.32 35.19 1.95
N GLY A 482 -0.13 35.00 2.48
CA GLY A 482 0.77 36.05 2.93
C GLY A 482 0.55 36.46 4.37
N GLU A 483 -0.60 36.13 4.97
CA GLU A 483 -0.92 36.48 6.35
C GLU A 483 -0.17 35.63 7.38
N HIS A 484 -0.06 36.22 8.57
CA HIS A 484 0.64 35.60 9.71
C HIS A 484 -0.36 34.99 10.70
N PHE A 485 0.07 33.96 11.38
CA PHE A 485 -0.68 33.33 12.45
C PHE A 485 0.29 32.72 13.47
N THR A 486 -0.16 32.54 14.70
CA THR A 486 0.66 32.03 15.80
C THR A 486 0.06 30.73 16.33
N VAL A 487 0.91 29.69 16.48
CA VAL A 487 0.53 28.42 17.13
C VAL A 487 1.68 28.05 18.07
N ASP A 488 1.33 27.70 19.30
CA ASP A 488 2.27 27.33 20.38
C ASP A 488 3.43 28.34 20.54
N GLY A 489 3.11 29.64 20.47
CA GLY A 489 4.11 30.73 20.59
C GLY A 489 5.03 30.89 19.37
N THR A 490 4.86 30.09 18.34
CA THR A 490 5.64 30.18 17.11
C THR A 490 4.86 30.94 16.04
N GLU A 491 5.49 31.94 15.43
CA GLU A 491 4.91 32.70 14.34
C GLU A 491 5.14 31.98 13.00
N TRP A 492 4.07 31.90 12.22
CA TRP A 492 4.01 31.28 10.91
C TRP A 492 3.46 32.25 9.88
N GLN A 493 3.86 32.11 8.63
CA GLN A 493 3.28 32.84 7.52
C GLN A 493 2.74 31.87 6.49
N ARG A 494 1.46 32.01 6.12
CA ARG A 494 0.85 31.19 5.05
C ARG A 494 1.44 31.60 3.70
N VAL A 495 1.91 30.61 2.94
CA VAL A 495 2.55 30.85 1.63
C VAL A 495 2.03 29.87 0.58
N SER A 496 2.12 30.27 -0.70
CA SER A 496 1.90 29.37 -1.83
C SER A 496 3.21 29.06 -2.55
N ALA A 497 3.28 27.96 -3.28
CA ALA A 497 4.37 27.69 -4.19
C ALA A 497 3.98 28.13 -5.62
N LYS A 498 4.97 28.50 -6.44
CA LYS A 498 4.72 28.87 -7.85
C LYS A 498 3.87 27.84 -8.61
N ILE A 499 4.11 26.56 -8.32
CA ILE A 499 3.36 25.46 -8.95
C ILE A 499 1.87 25.43 -8.55
N ASP A 500 1.50 26.02 -7.43
CA ASP A 500 0.11 26.05 -6.99
C ASP A 500 -0.73 27.01 -7.87
N ALA A 501 -0.11 28.04 -8.43
CA ALA A 501 -0.73 28.94 -9.41
C ALA A 501 -0.94 28.28 -10.79
N GLU A 502 -0.16 27.22 -11.08
CA GLU A 502 -0.27 26.46 -12.34
C GLU A 502 -1.34 25.36 -12.25
N ARG A 503 -1.98 25.18 -11.08
CA ARG A 503 -3.03 24.17 -10.89
C ARG A 503 -4.33 24.63 -11.53
N ARG A 504 -5.03 23.69 -12.14
CA ARG A 504 -6.37 23.92 -12.70
C ARG A 504 -7.41 24.36 -11.65
N ASP A 505 -7.27 23.83 -10.43
CA ASP A 505 -8.07 24.20 -9.26
C ASP A 505 -7.13 24.59 -8.12
N PRO A 506 -6.95 25.89 -7.88
CA PRO A 506 -6.12 26.41 -6.79
C PRO A 506 -6.59 25.96 -5.38
N THR A 507 -7.88 25.60 -5.24
CA THR A 507 -8.43 25.17 -3.93
C THR A 507 -7.90 23.80 -3.50
N THR A 508 -7.43 22.99 -4.44
CA THR A 508 -6.79 21.68 -4.18
C THR A 508 -5.32 21.79 -3.80
N ALA A 509 -4.75 23.00 -3.83
CA ALA A 509 -3.35 23.22 -3.50
C ALA A 509 -3.05 22.83 -2.04
N PRO A 510 -1.91 22.17 -1.78
CA PRO A 510 -1.49 21.90 -0.41
C PRO A 510 -1.26 23.18 0.37
N ILE A 511 -1.74 23.23 1.58
CA ILE A 511 -1.49 24.38 2.49
C ILE A 511 -0.05 24.30 2.96
N ARG A 512 0.65 25.43 2.83
CA ARG A 512 2.04 25.60 3.23
C ARG A 512 2.20 26.82 4.11
N ALA A 513 3.14 26.76 5.03
CA ALA A 513 3.54 27.89 5.82
C ALA A 513 5.07 27.89 6.03
N VAL A 514 5.61 29.08 6.21
CA VAL A 514 7.00 29.30 6.61
C VAL A 514 7.04 29.60 8.10
N ASN A 515 7.84 28.84 8.81
CA ASN A 515 8.16 29.14 10.20
C ASN A 515 9.05 30.39 10.22
N ARG A 516 8.62 31.46 10.84
CA ARG A 516 9.32 32.77 10.81
C ARG A 516 10.64 32.76 11.60
N ALA A 517 10.71 31.94 12.66
CA ALA A 517 11.91 31.82 13.47
C ALA A 517 13.05 31.08 12.75
N THR A 518 12.69 30.02 11.98
CA THR A 518 13.67 29.15 11.31
C THR A 518 13.77 29.36 9.81
N GLY A 519 12.86 30.10 9.19
CA GLY A 519 12.76 30.24 7.73
C GLY A 519 12.33 28.98 7.00
N LYS A 520 12.02 27.88 7.71
CA LYS A 520 11.70 26.59 7.11
C LYS A 520 10.30 26.58 6.52
N LEU A 521 10.21 26.23 5.24
CA LEU A 521 8.96 25.97 4.55
C LEU A 521 8.42 24.59 4.92
N VAL A 522 7.18 24.50 5.38
CA VAL A 522 6.50 23.28 5.75
C VAL A 522 5.21 23.13 4.94
N GLN A 523 4.97 21.93 4.40
CA GLN A 523 3.72 21.57 3.73
C GLN A 523 2.75 20.97 4.76
N LEU A 524 1.94 21.83 5.38
CA LEU A 524 1.10 21.50 6.52
C LEU A 524 0.09 20.37 6.24
N THR A 525 -0.50 20.35 5.05
CA THR A 525 -1.41 19.26 4.65
C THR A 525 -0.71 17.89 4.69
N HIS A 526 0.57 17.82 4.30
CA HIS A 526 1.33 16.59 4.31
C HIS A 526 1.75 16.17 5.72
N THR A 527 2.25 17.13 6.52
CA THR A 527 2.70 16.82 7.88
C THR A 527 1.56 16.40 8.79
N GLU A 528 0.39 17.06 8.67
CA GLU A 528 -0.82 16.64 9.39
C GLU A 528 -1.27 15.24 8.98
N ASN A 529 -1.33 14.97 7.67
CA ASN A 529 -1.71 13.66 7.18
C ASN A 529 -0.76 12.56 7.66
N GLN A 530 0.54 12.83 7.69
CA GLN A 530 1.53 11.88 8.21
C GLN A 530 1.35 11.65 9.72
N ALA A 531 1.16 12.72 10.50
CA ALA A 531 0.96 12.62 11.94
C ALA A 531 -0.34 11.87 12.28
N PHE A 532 -1.43 12.12 11.54
CA PHE A 532 -2.68 11.39 11.70
C PHE A 532 -2.50 9.87 11.53
N TRP A 533 -1.84 9.44 10.44
CA TRP A 533 -1.67 8.02 10.20
C TRP A 533 -0.67 7.38 11.17
N GLN A 534 0.34 8.10 11.66
CA GLN A 534 1.21 7.64 12.74
C GLN A 534 0.41 7.38 14.01
N TRP A 535 -0.41 8.33 14.42
CA TRP A 535 -1.31 8.20 15.57
C TRP A 535 -2.30 7.03 15.39
N ALA A 536 -3.00 6.98 14.27
CA ALA A 536 -4.01 5.94 14.00
C ALA A 536 -3.41 4.53 14.02
N ILE A 537 -2.22 4.32 13.44
CA ILE A 537 -1.52 3.04 13.43
C ILE A 537 -1.08 2.64 14.84
N VAL A 538 -0.41 3.55 15.55
CA VAL A 538 0.12 3.28 16.89
C VAL A 538 -1.00 2.96 17.86
N GLU A 539 -2.07 3.77 17.88
CA GLU A 539 -3.18 3.60 18.79
C GLU A 539 -4.01 2.34 18.48
N THR A 540 -4.27 2.05 17.20
CA THR A 540 -4.99 0.82 16.84
C THR A 540 -4.20 -0.43 17.23
N LEU A 541 -2.87 -0.46 16.99
CA LEU A 541 -2.02 -1.58 17.39
C LEU A 541 -1.95 -1.74 18.90
N ARG A 542 -1.84 -0.62 19.63
CA ARG A 542 -1.76 -0.61 21.10
C ARG A 542 -3.06 -1.09 21.75
N LEU A 543 -4.19 -0.64 21.23
CA LEU A 543 -5.50 -0.88 21.84
C LEU A 543 -6.15 -2.21 21.43
N ALA A 544 -5.75 -2.77 20.30
CA ALA A 544 -6.34 -4.01 19.77
C ALA A 544 -5.35 -5.20 19.68
N GLY A 545 -4.07 -4.97 19.85
CA GLY A 545 -3.05 -6.04 19.78
C GLY A 545 -3.01 -6.79 18.46
N LEU A 546 -3.30 -6.11 17.35
CA LEU A 546 -3.37 -6.69 16.01
C LEU A 546 -1.99 -7.09 15.47
N ARG A 547 -1.99 -8.07 14.55
CA ARG A 547 -0.83 -8.30 13.69
C ARG A 547 -0.76 -7.19 12.62
N ALA A 548 0.41 -6.98 12.03
CA ALA A 548 0.57 -5.97 10.98
C ALA A 548 -0.33 -6.25 9.76
N GLU A 549 -0.42 -7.51 9.37
CA GLU A 549 -1.28 -7.95 8.27
C GLU A 549 -2.75 -7.69 8.60
N GLU A 550 -3.21 -8.10 9.80
CA GLU A 550 -4.59 -7.89 10.27
C GLU A 550 -4.98 -6.40 10.25
N LEU A 551 -4.06 -5.51 10.64
CA LEU A 551 -4.28 -4.07 10.57
C LEU A 551 -4.49 -3.59 9.11
N THR A 552 -3.71 -4.12 8.15
CA THR A 552 -3.86 -3.77 6.73
C THR A 552 -5.13 -4.34 6.10
N GLU A 553 -5.72 -5.35 6.71
CA GLU A 553 -6.94 -6.04 6.28
C GLU A 553 -8.21 -5.44 6.83
N LEU A 554 -8.09 -4.57 7.86
CA LEU A 554 -9.27 -3.91 8.41
C LEU A 554 -10.00 -3.10 7.36
N THR A 555 -11.27 -3.40 7.21
CA THR A 555 -12.18 -2.69 6.32
C THR A 555 -13.26 -1.99 7.14
N HIS A 556 -14.04 -1.17 6.49
CA HIS A 556 -15.26 -0.64 7.08
C HIS A 556 -16.24 -1.76 7.52
N LEU A 557 -16.19 -2.92 6.90
CA LEU A 557 -16.97 -4.12 7.26
C LEU A 557 -16.48 -4.80 8.55
N SER A 558 -15.22 -4.54 8.93
CA SER A 558 -14.68 -5.08 10.19
C SER A 558 -15.29 -4.45 11.43
N VAL A 559 -15.96 -3.31 11.26
CA VAL A 559 -16.63 -2.61 12.34
C VAL A 559 -18.08 -3.04 12.37
N ARG A 560 -18.52 -3.64 13.48
CA ARG A 560 -19.90 -4.09 13.67
C ARG A 560 -20.44 -3.58 14.98
N ASN A 561 -21.74 -3.40 15.06
CA ASN A 561 -22.45 -3.22 16.31
C ASN A 561 -23.14 -4.53 16.71
N TYR A 562 -23.18 -4.78 17.98
CA TYR A 562 -23.92 -5.88 18.57
C TYR A 562 -24.85 -5.32 19.63
N GLN A 563 -26.12 -5.63 19.52
CA GLN A 563 -27.11 -5.23 20.51
C GLN A 563 -27.40 -6.41 21.44
N ARG A 564 -27.18 -6.17 22.74
CA ARG A 564 -27.48 -7.15 23.78
C ARG A 564 -29.00 -7.32 23.97
N PRO A 565 -29.44 -8.42 24.58
CA PRO A 565 -30.83 -8.56 25.01
C PRO A 565 -31.30 -7.45 25.93
N SER A 566 -30.37 -6.79 26.66
CA SER A 566 -30.61 -5.62 27.52
C SER A 566 -30.86 -4.32 26.74
N GLY A 567 -30.73 -4.32 25.41
CA GLY A 567 -30.79 -3.11 24.58
C GLY A 567 -29.47 -2.36 24.44
N GLU A 568 -28.45 -2.76 25.18
CA GLU A 568 -27.11 -2.15 25.12
C GLU A 568 -26.40 -2.46 23.79
N VAL A 569 -25.78 -1.46 23.17
CA VAL A 569 -25.04 -1.59 21.90
C VAL A 569 -23.54 -1.67 22.16
N VAL A 570 -22.90 -2.69 21.64
CA VAL A 570 -21.47 -2.95 21.76
C VAL A 570 -20.81 -2.81 20.40
N ALA A 571 -19.79 -1.98 20.30
CA ALA A 571 -18.97 -1.87 19.10
C ALA A 571 -17.93 -3.00 19.06
N LEU A 572 -17.90 -3.72 17.95
CA LEU A 572 -17.05 -4.87 17.72
C LEU A 572 -16.08 -4.61 16.56
N LEU A 573 -14.84 -5.04 16.73
CA LEU A 573 -13.86 -5.13 15.66
C LEU A 573 -13.68 -6.61 15.27
N VAL A 574 -14.18 -6.95 14.09
CA VAL A 574 -14.06 -8.30 13.52
C VAL A 574 -12.77 -8.40 12.73
N ILE A 575 -11.93 -9.35 13.09
CA ILE A 575 -10.65 -9.61 12.43
C ILE A 575 -10.81 -10.86 11.58
N THR A 576 -10.65 -10.69 10.27
CA THR A 576 -10.70 -11.79 9.31
C THR A 576 -9.63 -12.85 9.61
N PRO A 577 -9.87 -14.13 9.26
CA PRO A 577 -8.89 -15.19 9.40
C PRO A 577 -7.57 -14.81 8.72
N SER A 578 -6.49 -14.83 9.50
CA SER A 578 -5.12 -14.70 8.99
C SER A 578 -4.38 -16.02 9.21
N LYS A 579 -3.11 -16.02 9.50
CA LYS A 579 -2.26 -17.24 9.73
C LYS A 579 -2.86 -18.33 10.63
N SER A 580 -3.87 -18.02 11.43
CA SER A 580 -4.52 -18.97 12.35
C SER A 580 -5.85 -19.52 11.82
N ASP A 581 -6.24 -19.15 10.63
CA ASP A 581 -7.46 -19.57 9.94
C ASP A 581 -8.74 -19.46 10.78
N ARG A 582 -8.74 -18.51 11.73
CA ARG A 582 -9.88 -18.22 12.61
C ARG A 582 -10.19 -16.75 12.63
N GLU A 583 -11.45 -16.46 12.38
CA GLU A 583 -12.03 -15.16 12.68
C GLU A 583 -12.01 -14.92 14.19
N ARG A 584 -11.76 -13.70 14.61
CA ARG A 584 -11.87 -13.30 16.00
C ARG A 584 -12.52 -11.94 16.12
N VAL A 585 -13.16 -11.72 17.23
CA VAL A 585 -13.86 -10.49 17.51
C VAL A 585 -13.22 -9.82 18.73
N ILE A 586 -12.95 -8.54 18.62
CA ILE A 586 -12.39 -7.72 19.68
C ILE A 586 -13.47 -6.70 20.06
N PRO A 587 -13.98 -6.72 21.30
CA PRO A 587 -14.80 -5.63 21.79
C PRO A 587 -13.99 -4.34 21.80
N MET A 588 -14.51 -3.28 21.20
CA MET A 588 -13.80 -2.00 21.16
C MET A 588 -13.96 -1.26 22.48
N SER A 589 -12.85 -0.80 23.05
CA SER A 589 -12.89 0.22 24.08
C SER A 589 -13.33 1.57 23.47
N ALA A 590 -13.74 2.52 24.29
CA ALA A 590 -14.12 3.86 23.82
C ALA A 590 -12.98 4.53 23.04
N GLU A 591 -11.73 4.32 23.47
CA GLU A 591 -10.55 4.86 22.82
C GLU A 591 -10.33 4.23 21.43
N LEU A 592 -10.44 2.89 21.32
CA LEU A 592 -10.31 2.20 20.03
C LEU A 592 -11.43 2.61 19.08
N PHE A 593 -12.66 2.69 19.59
CA PHE A 593 -13.80 3.21 18.82
C PHE A 593 -13.54 4.61 18.31
N HIS A 594 -13.02 5.50 19.14
CA HIS A 594 -12.66 6.87 18.76
C HIS A 594 -11.64 6.87 17.62
N VAL A 595 -10.58 6.08 17.70
CA VAL A 595 -9.55 5.97 16.64
C VAL A 595 -10.19 5.54 15.31
N ILE A 596 -10.97 4.47 15.33
CA ILE A 596 -11.64 3.94 14.13
C ILE A 596 -12.64 4.96 13.56
N ALA A 597 -13.40 5.62 14.41
CA ALA A 597 -14.33 6.67 13.99
C ALA A 597 -13.59 7.86 13.32
N GLN A 598 -12.44 8.28 13.85
CA GLN A 598 -11.63 9.33 13.23
C GLN A 598 -11.09 8.91 11.84
N ILE A 599 -10.68 7.66 11.68
CA ILE A 599 -10.24 7.13 10.37
C ILE A 599 -11.41 7.20 9.36
N ILE A 600 -12.59 6.72 9.75
CA ILE A 600 -13.78 6.73 8.90
C ILE A 600 -14.17 8.18 8.57
N ARG A 601 -14.23 9.08 9.54
CA ARG A 601 -14.53 10.52 9.33
C ARG A 601 -13.54 11.15 8.34
N ARG A 602 -12.26 10.84 8.46
CA ARG A 602 -11.24 11.36 7.55
C ARG A 602 -11.52 10.95 6.10
N HIS A 603 -11.84 9.69 5.88
CA HIS A 603 -12.20 9.21 4.54
C HIS A 603 -13.46 9.88 4.02
N ILE A 604 -14.50 9.97 4.84
CA ILE A 604 -15.76 10.60 4.46
C ILE A 604 -15.56 12.09 4.14
N SER A 605 -14.78 12.81 4.96
CA SER A 605 -14.50 14.23 4.72
C SER A 605 -13.70 14.47 3.43
N ALA A 606 -12.81 13.55 3.05
CA ALA A 606 -11.97 13.67 1.87
C ALA A 606 -12.67 13.19 0.59
N HIS A 607 -13.52 12.16 0.68
CA HIS A 607 -14.03 11.43 -0.47
C HIS A 607 -15.56 11.25 -0.47
N GLY A 608 -16.26 11.71 0.55
CA GLY A 608 -17.70 11.51 0.74
C GLY A 608 -18.07 10.10 1.23
N THR A 609 -17.17 9.14 1.12
CA THR A 609 -17.33 7.73 1.53
C THR A 609 -15.98 7.16 1.95
N VAL A 610 -15.97 5.95 2.55
CA VAL A 610 -14.70 5.18 2.66
C VAL A 610 -14.39 4.60 1.28
N PRO A 611 -13.32 5.03 0.62
CA PRO A 611 -13.02 4.59 -0.74
C PRO A 611 -12.73 3.10 -0.81
N ILE A 612 -13.11 2.49 -1.92
CA ILE A 612 -12.82 1.10 -2.22
C ILE A 612 -11.50 1.02 -2.97
N CYS A 613 -10.62 0.14 -2.53
CA CYS A 613 -9.34 -0.09 -3.20
C CYS A 613 -8.88 -1.53 -3.03
N VAL A 614 -7.88 -1.94 -3.79
CA VAL A 614 -7.27 -3.27 -3.70
C VAL A 614 -6.08 -3.28 -2.74
N ARG A 615 -5.82 -4.44 -2.14
CA ARG A 615 -4.65 -4.74 -1.33
C ARG A 615 -3.83 -5.84 -1.99
N TYR A 616 -2.53 -5.66 -2.05
CA TYR A 616 -1.63 -6.72 -2.45
C TYR A 616 -1.14 -7.49 -1.23
N ASP A 617 -1.45 -8.78 -1.16
CA ASP A 617 -0.92 -9.66 -0.13
C ASP A 617 0.52 -10.05 -0.46
N LEU A 618 1.46 -9.63 0.41
CA LEU A 618 2.88 -9.91 0.22
C LEU A 618 3.26 -11.37 0.51
N HIS A 619 2.45 -12.07 1.29
CA HIS A 619 2.69 -13.47 1.66
C HIS A 619 2.10 -14.40 0.61
N GLU A 620 0.83 -14.19 0.25
CA GLU A 620 0.14 -14.99 -0.75
C GLU A 620 0.44 -14.56 -2.20
N LYS A 621 1.08 -13.39 -2.40
CA LYS A 621 1.37 -12.84 -3.74
C LYS A 621 0.13 -12.69 -4.63
N VAL A 622 -1.00 -12.39 -4.02
CA VAL A 622 -2.28 -12.18 -4.70
C VAL A 622 -2.84 -10.79 -4.39
N TRP A 623 -3.68 -10.30 -5.30
CA TRP A 623 -4.48 -9.10 -5.08
C TRP A 623 -5.78 -9.49 -4.40
N SER A 624 -6.18 -8.70 -3.40
CA SER A 624 -7.48 -8.85 -2.78
C SER A 624 -8.60 -8.39 -3.70
N GLU A 625 -9.82 -8.82 -3.40
CA GLU A 625 -11.00 -8.13 -3.91
C GLU A 625 -10.98 -6.66 -3.46
N PRO A 626 -11.57 -5.76 -4.27
CA PRO A 626 -11.69 -4.36 -3.92
C PRO A 626 -12.62 -4.19 -2.70
N LEU A 627 -12.08 -3.64 -1.61
CA LEU A 627 -12.80 -3.47 -0.35
C LEU A 627 -12.57 -2.05 0.23
N PRO A 628 -13.46 -1.56 1.10
CA PRO A 628 -13.32 -0.28 1.79
C PRO A 628 -12.35 -0.40 2.97
N TYR A 629 -11.06 -0.56 2.67
CA TYR A 629 -10.02 -0.65 3.69
C TYR A 629 -9.96 0.62 4.54
N LEU A 630 -9.73 0.46 5.83
CA LEU A 630 -9.61 1.62 6.75
C LEU A 630 -8.24 2.29 6.62
N PHE A 631 -7.18 1.51 6.52
CA PHE A 631 -5.82 2.03 6.40
C PHE A 631 -5.44 2.16 4.92
N GLN A 632 -5.75 3.32 4.36
CA GLN A 632 -5.48 3.68 2.98
C GLN A 632 -4.60 4.92 2.91
N ASN A 633 -3.84 5.06 1.85
CA ASN A 633 -3.15 6.30 1.51
C ASN A 633 -3.10 6.52 0.00
N VAL A 634 -2.92 7.78 -0.38
CA VAL A 634 -2.67 8.14 -1.77
C VAL A 634 -1.23 7.78 -2.10
N HIS A 635 -1.05 7.01 -3.14
CA HIS A 635 0.26 6.68 -3.67
C HIS A 635 0.23 6.76 -5.20
N ALA A 636 1.15 7.54 -5.77
CA ALA A 636 1.24 7.70 -7.21
C ALA A 636 -0.10 8.10 -7.89
N GLY A 637 -0.82 9.02 -7.25
CA GLY A 637 -2.11 9.53 -7.75
C GLY A 637 -3.32 8.64 -7.49
N GLY A 638 -3.16 7.43 -6.91
CA GLY A 638 -4.25 6.51 -6.58
C GLY A 638 -4.34 6.16 -5.11
N LEU A 639 -5.56 5.85 -4.63
CA LEU A 639 -5.80 5.30 -3.30
C LEU A 639 -5.51 3.80 -3.30
N ARG A 640 -4.86 3.30 -2.27
CA ARG A 640 -4.67 1.88 -2.02
C ARG A 640 -4.50 1.58 -0.54
N ALA A 641 -4.76 0.35 -0.16
CA ALA A 641 -4.48 -0.12 1.18
C ALA A 641 -2.99 0.03 1.52
N MET A 642 -2.71 0.46 2.74
CA MET A 642 -1.33 0.59 3.21
C MET A 642 -0.66 -0.77 3.30
N SER A 643 0.61 -0.84 2.92
CA SER A 643 1.40 -2.05 3.13
C SER A 643 1.94 -2.11 4.55
N THR A 644 2.20 -3.32 5.05
CA THR A 644 2.88 -3.53 6.34
C THR A 644 4.22 -2.78 6.42
N THR A 645 4.95 -2.67 5.31
CA THR A 645 6.21 -1.89 5.23
C THR A 645 5.96 -0.38 5.45
N THR A 646 4.84 0.15 4.94
CA THR A 646 4.47 1.57 5.16
C THR A 646 4.16 1.80 6.63
N MET A 647 3.39 0.92 7.26
CA MET A 647 3.09 1.01 8.69
C MET A 647 4.36 0.93 9.55
N TRP A 648 5.25 0.02 9.22
CA TRP A 648 6.55 -0.12 9.87
C TRP A 648 7.37 1.17 9.82
N ARG A 649 7.43 1.81 8.64
CA ARG A 649 8.13 3.10 8.48
C ARG A 649 7.46 4.22 9.27
N MET A 650 6.14 4.24 9.38
CA MET A 650 5.41 5.25 10.14
C MET A 650 5.67 5.11 11.64
N ILE A 651 5.61 3.89 12.19
CA ILE A 651 5.95 3.61 13.59
C ILE A 651 7.40 4.02 13.88
N ARG A 652 8.33 3.65 13.00
CA ARG A 652 9.74 3.99 13.18
C ARG A 652 9.97 5.50 13.18
N ARG A 653 9.40 6.23 12.22
CA ARG A 653 9.50 7.71 12.19
C ARG A 653 8.89 8.37 13.42
N ALA A 654 7.82 7.83 13.96
CA ALA A 654 7.24 8.33 15.20
C ALA A 654 8.21 8.14 16.38
N ALA A 655 8.81 6.96 16.49
CA ALA A 655 9.81 6.69 17.52
C ALA A 655 11.12 7.51 17.33
N ASP A 656 11.59 7.64 16.08
CA ASP A 656 12.76 8.46 15.76
C ASP A 656 12.56 9.95 16.14
N GLY A 657 11.32 10.43 16.09
CA GLY A 657 10.97 11.80 16.52
C GLY A 657 11.12 12.06 18.03
N LEU A 658 11.30 11.01 18.83
CA LEU A 658 11.51 11.12 20.28
C LEU A 658 12.99 11.05 20.69
N ILE A 659 13.91 10.77 19.77
CA ILE A 659 15.34 10.53 20.10
C ILE A 659 15.98 11.75 20.80
N ASP A 660 15.64 12.94 20.34
CA ASP A 660 16.17 14.18 20.92
C ASP A 660 15.62 14.48 22.32
N THR A 661 14.42 13.96 22.64
CA THR A 661 13.75 14.18 23.93
C THR A 661 14.03 13.05 24.92
N ASP A 662 14.15 11.81 24.41
CA ASP A 662 14.43 10.62 25.21
C ASP A 662 15.40 9.70 24.45
N PRO A 663 16.70 9.72 24.82
CA PRO A 663 17.74 8.97 24.13
C PRO A 663 17.52 7.45 24.08
N ARG A 664 16.66 6.88 24.95
CA ARG A 664 16.32 5.45 24.95
C ARG A 664 15.69 5.02 23.63
N PHE A 665 15.01 5.94 22.91
CA PHE A 665 14.43 5.66 21.59
C PHE A 665 15.49 5.47 20.48
N ALA A 666 16.72 5.90 20.66
CA ALA A 666 17.82 5.63 19.71
C ALA A 666 18.18 4.13 19.67
N GLU A 667 18.13 3.45 20.81
CA GLU A 667 18.48 2.04 20.94
C GLU A 667 17.29 1.11 20.67
N VAL A 668 16.06 1.56 20.92
CA VAL A 668 14.85 0.77 20.85
C VAL A 668 14.11 0.99 19.52
N LYS A 669 13.95 -0.09 18.76
CA LYS A 669 13.18 -0.08 17.52
C LYS A 669 11.83 -0.77 17.74
N PHE A 670 10.75 -0.01 17.72
CA PHE A 670 9.40 -0.55 17.76
C PHE A 670 9.02 -1.24 16.45
N ALA A 671 8.37 -2.40 16.57
CA ALA A 671 7.79 -3.14 15.46
C ALA A 671 6.31 -3.43 15.77
N PRO A 672 5.44 -3.63 14.78
CA PRO A 672 4.02 -3.94 15.03
C PRO A 672 3.82 -5.12 15.99
N HIS A 673 4.68 -6.13 15.93
CA HIS A 673 4.58 -7.29 16.81
C HIS A 673 4.95 -6.98 18.28
N ASP A 674 5.69 -5.91 18.55
CA ASP A 674 5.97 -5.47 19.91
C ASP A 674 4.69 -4.96 20.58
N PHE A 675 3.84 -4.20 19.89
CA PHE A 675 2.55 -3.74 20.39
C PHE A 675 1.65 -4.91 20.81
N ARG A 676 1.60 -5.96 19.99
CA ARG A 676 0.83 -7.16 20.30
C ARG A 676 1.33 -7.88 21.54
N ARG A 677 2.65 -7.92 21.75
CA ARG A 677 3.24 -8.51 22.97
C ARG A 677 2.98 -7.66 24.20
N LEU A 678 3.14 -6.35 24.05
CA LEU A 678 2.86 -5.40 25.12
C LEU A 678 1.39 -5.44 25.51
N PHE A 679 0.48 -5.49 24.54
CA PHE A 679 -0.96 -5.69 24.78
C PHE A 679 -1.25 -7.00 25.50
N ALA A 680 -0.67 -8.11 25.06
CA ALA A 680 -0.81 -9.40 25.74
C ALA A 680 -0.28 -9.38 27.17
N THR A 681 0.89 -8.75 27.39
CA THR A 681 1.50 -8.59 28.71
C THR A 681 0.63 -7.73 29.62
N GLU A 682 0.08 -6.63 29.10
CA GLU A 682 -0.81 -5.74 29.83
C GLU A 682 -2.10 -6.46 30.25
N LEU A 683 -2.72 -7.23 29.33
CA LEU A 683 -3.92 -8.02 29.63
C LEU A 683 -3.69 -9.00 30.79
N VAL A 684 -2.59 -9.76 30.72
CA VAL A 684 -2.29 -10.76 31.76
C VAL A 684 -1.92 -10.09 33.09
N ASN A 685 -1.09 -9.06 33.04
CA ASN A 685 -0.66 -8.34 34.25
C ASN A 685 -1.82 -7.60 34.95
N SER A 686 -2.87 -7.26 34.18
CA SER A 686 -4.09 -6.65 34.73
C SER A 686 -5.13 -7.67 35.20
N GLY A 687 -4.74 -8.96 35.24
CA GLY A 687 -5.54 -10.04 35.80
C GLY A 687 -6.54 -10.68 34.85
N LEU A 688 -6.45 -10.40 33.52
CA LEU A 688 -7.24 -11.16 32.56
C LEU A 688 -6.71 -12.60 32.49
N PRO A 689 -7.56 -13.64 32.62
CA PRO A 689 -7.13 -15.02 32.46
C PRO A 689 -6.40 -15.26 31.14
N ILE A 690 -5.25 -15.94 31.18
CA ILE A 690 -4.36 -16.11 30.03
C ILE A 690 -5.04 -16.79 28.82
N HIS A 691 -5.98 -17.69 29.05
CA HIS A 691 -6.73 -18.35 28.00
C HIS A 691 -7.67 -17.38 27.26
N ILE A 692 -8.27 -16.42 27.98
CA ILE A 692 -9.10 -15.36 27.39
C ILE A 692 -8.23 -14.39 26.60
N GLY A 693 -7.09 -13.97 27.15
CA GLY A 693 -6.11 -13.16 26.41
C GLY A 693 -5.58 -13.88 25.15
N ALA A 694 -5.33 -15.18 25.23
CA ALA A 694 -4.91 -15.97 24.08
C ALA A 694 -5.99 -16.04 22.98
N ALA A 695 -7.24 -16.13 23.38
CA ALA A 695 -8.37 -16.12 22.46
C ALA A 695 -8.55 -14.76 21.78
N LEU A 696 -8.52 -13.66 22.52
CA LEU A 696 -8.54 -12.29 21.96
C LEU A 696 -7.41 -12.07 20.96
N LEU A 697 -6.26 -12.67 21.20
CA LEU A 697 -5.11 -12.62 20.30
C LEU A 697 -5.18 -13.63 19.15
N GLY A 698 -6.09 -14.62 19.16
CA GLY A 698 -6.15 -15.68 18.18
C GLY A 698 -4.90 -16.58 18.19
N HIS A 699 -4.38 -16.91 19.38
CA HIS A 699 -3.27 -17.83 19.54
C HIS A 699 -3.78 -19.27 19.54
N LEU A 700 -3.38 -20.06 18.54
CA LEU A 700 -3.82 -21.45 18.38
C LEU A 700 -3.18 -22.45 19.35
N ASN A 701 -2.11 -22.07 20.04
CA ASN A 701 -1.19 -22.97 20.74
C ASN A 701 -1.43 -23.05 22.24
N ILE A 702 -2.65 -23.34 22.63
CA ILE A 702 -2.88 -23.93 23.96
C ILE A 702 -3.65 -25.23 23.71
N GLN A 703 -2.96 -26.36 23.69
CA GLN A 703 -3.53 -27.69 23.52
C GLN A 703 -4.62 -28.04 24.55
N THR A 704 -4.79 -27.21 25.55
CA THR A 704 -5.80 -27.35 26.61
C THR A 704 -7.15 -26.71 26.30
N THR A 705 -7.31 -26.04 25.16
CA THR A 705 -8.48 -25.18 24.90
C THR A 705 -9.66 -25.89 24.25
N ARG A 706 -9.59 -27.20 23.97
CA ARG A 706 -10.75 -27.94 23.44
C ARG A 706 -12.02 -27.84 24.28
N GLY A 707 -11.89 -27.56 25.59
CA GLY A 707 -13.02 -27.39 26.52
C GLY A 707 -13.48 -25.93 26.73
N TYR A 708 -12.75 -24.95 26.22
CA TYR A 708 -13.01 -23.52 26.51
C TYR A 708 -13.82 -22.81 25.44
N VAL A 709 -14.02 -23.43 24.29
CA VAL A 709 -14.79 -22.84 23.18
C VAL A 709 -16.26 -22.57 23.57
N ALA A 710 -16.79 -23.29 24.56
CA ALA A 710 -18.16 -23.08 25.09
C ALA A 710 -18.25 -22.03 26.18
N VAL A 711 -17.15 -21.68 26.83
CA VAL A 711 -17.09 -20.66 27.92
C VAL A 711 -16.78 -19.26 27.34
N PHE A 712 -16.49 -19.21 26.05
CA PHE A 712 -15.79 -18.14 25.40
C PHE A 712 -16.56 -16.84 25.27
N ASP A 713 -17.87 -16.89 25.15
CA ASP A 713 -18.63 -15.75 24.68
C ASP A 713 -18.93 -14.71 25.76
N ASP A 714 -19.50 -15.08 26.86
CA ASP A 714 -19.86 -14.14 27.94
C ASP A 714 -18.68 -13.84 28.91
N ASP A 715 -17.84 -14.84 29.18
CA ASP A 715 -16.73 -14.68 30.13
C ASP A 715 -15.61 -13.81 29.61
N VAL A 716 -15.27 -13.92 28.30
CA VAL A 716 -14.29 -13.04 27.67
C VAL A 716 -14.70 -11.59 27.80
N VAL A 717 -15.95 -11.30 27.51
CA VAL A 717 -16.48 -9.92 27.55
C VAL A 717 -16.50 -9.40 28.96
N ARG A 718 -17.03 -10.16 29.91
CA ARG A 718 -17.09 -9.78 31.31
C ARG A 718 -15.70 -9.50 31.88
N HIS A 719 -14.74 -10.40 31.68
CA HIS A 719 -13.37 -10.22 32.18
C HIS A 719 -12.60 -9.10 31.45
N TYR A 720 -12.85 -8.92 30.16
CA TYR A 720 -12.25 -7.82 29.40
C TYR A 720 -12.81 -6.47 29.86
N GLN A 721 -14.10 -6.39 30.15
CA GLN A 721 -14.70 -5.18 30.71
C GLN A 721 -14.16 -4.86 32.10
N GLN A 722 -14.07 -5.86 33.00
CA GLN A 722 -13.44 -5.69 34.30
C GLN A 722 -11.98 -5.23 34.21
N PHE A 723 -11.27 -5.68 33.18
CA PHE A 723 -9.93 -5.20 32.86
C PHE A 723 -9.94 -3.75 32.43
N LEU A 724 -10.82 -3.37 31.50
CA LEU A 724 -10.97 -1.99 31.05
C LEU A 724 -11.34 -1.05 32.19
N ASP A 725 -12.26 -1.47 33.07
CA ASP A 725 -12.68 -0.69 34.24
C ASP A 725 -11.52 -0.50 35.24
N ARG A 726 -10.73 -1.55 35.51
CA ARG A 726 -9.53 -1.43 36.34
C ARG A 726 -8.47 -0.55 35.69
N ARG A 727 -8.30 -0.64 34.38
CA ARG A 727 -7.39 0.23 33.63
C ARG A 727 -7.84 1.69 33.67
N ARG A 728 -9.15 1.97 33.58
CA ARG A 728 -9.74 3.30 33.74
C ARG A 728 -9.47 3.84 35.12
N ALA A 729 -9.64 3.03 36.17
CA ALA A 729 -9.39 3.44 37.55
C ALA A 729 -7.91 3.79 37.84
N GLN A 730 -6.98 3.32 37.07
CA GLN A 730 -5.52 3.51 37.25
C GLN A 730 -4.91 4.65 36.42
N ARG A 731 -5.70 5.32 35.53
CA ARG A 731 -5.22 6.38 34.65
C ARG A 731 -6.00 7.68 34.79
N PRO A 732 -5.43 8.83 34.44
CA PRO A 732 -6.12 10.11 34.50
C PRO A 732 -7.42 10.12 33.69
N GLN A 733 -8.49 10.69 34.25
CA GLN A 733 -9.79 10.77 33.57
C GLN A 733 -9.76 11.51 32.22
N SER A 734 -8.76 12.36 32.00
CA SER A 734 -8.56 13.08 30.73
C SER A 734 -8.24 12.18 29.52
N GLU A 735 -7.79 10.94 29.76
CA GLU A 735 -7.52 9.96 28.72
C GLU A 735 -8.76 9.18 28.27
N TYR A 736 -9.88 9.29 29.01
CA TYR A 736 -11.07 8.47 28.81
C TYR A 736 -12.27 9.34 28.47
N ARG A 737 -12.80 9.09 27.30
CA ARG A 737 -14.03 9.70 26.81
C ARG A 737 -15.02 8.62 26.41
N GLU A 738 -16.20 8.64 27.01
CA GLU A 738 -17.31 7.81 26.51
C GLU A 738 -17.85 8.39 25.22
N PRO A 739 -18.24 7.54 24.26
CA PRO A 739 -18.93 8.01 23.06
C PRO A 739 -20.21 8.76 23.44
N THR A 740 -20.40 9.90 22.83
CA THR A 740 -21.63 10.68 23.05
C THR A 740 -22.84 9.98 22.44
N LYS A 741 -24.05 10.28 22.90
CA LYS A 741 -25.30 9.75 22.31
C LYS A 741 -25.39 10.07 20.81
N THR A 742 -24.89 11.22 20.40
CA THR A 742 -24.86 11.63 18.99
C THR A 742 -23.91 10.75 18.17
N GLU A 743 -22.70 10.48 18.67
CA GLU A 743 -21.74 9.60 18.00
C GLU A 743 -22.27 8.16 17.88
N TRP A 744 -22.98 7.68 18.92
CA TRP A 744 -23.66 6.38 18.88
C TRP A 744 -24.81 6.36 17.87
N SER A 745 -25.62 7.42 17.82
CA SER A 745 -26.72 7.52 16.87
C SER A 745 -26.19 7.57 15.42
N GLU A 746 -25.18 8.39 15.15
CA GLU A 746 -24.54 8.47 13.84
C GLU A 746 -23.90 7.14 13.41
N PHE A 747 -23.27 6.44 14.37
CA PHE A 747 -22.68 5.13 14.14
C PHE A 747 -23.77 4.08 13.79
N ASN A 748 -24.85 4.01 14.57
CA ASN A 748 -25.96 3.09 14.31
C ASN A 748 -26.69 3.39 13.00
N GLU A 749 -26.98 4.65 12.70
CA GLU A 749 -27.62 5.08 11.46
C GLU A 749 -26.80 4.68 10.24
N HIS A 750 -25.46 4.76 10.34
CA HIS A 750 -24.58 4.30 9.27
C HIS A 750 -24.73 2.80 8.97
N PHE A 751 -24.96 1.95 9.99
CA PHE A 751 -25.19 0.51 9.78
C PHE A 751 -26.60 0.22 9.28
N ASP A 752 -27.61 0.90 9.78
CA ASP A 752 -29.01 0.70 9.37
C ASP A 752 -29.21 1.04 7.88
N LYS A 753 -28.54 2.08 7.37
CA LYS A 753 -28.56 2.45 5.96
C LYS A 753 -27.89 1.44 5.03
N ARG A 754 -27.22 0.42 5.54
CA ARG A 754 -26.57 -0.65 4.78
C ARG A 754 -27.31 -1.98 4.79
N ARG A 755 -28.52 -2.04 5.37
CA ARG A 755 -29.35 -3.24 5.36
C ARG A 755 -29.86 -3.52 3.94
N VAL A 756 -29.73 -4.75 3.53
CA VAL A 756 -30.30 -5.31 2.28
C VAL A 756 -31.08 -6.58 2.63
N GLU A 757 -31.91 -7.09 1.70
CA GLU A 757 -32.79 -8.22 1.96
C GLU A 757 -32.11 -9.39 2.70
N LEU A 758 -30.95 -9.83 2.25
CA LEU A 758 -30.24 -10.98 2.82
C LEU A 758 -29.35 -10.65 4.04
N GLY A 759 -29.16 -9.37 4.38
CA GLY A 759 -28.29 -9.02 5.49
C GLY A 759 -27.78 -7.58 5.46
N SER A 760 -26.48 -7.39 5.57
CA SER A 760 -25.86 -6.05 5.57
C SER A 760 -24.86 -5.90 4.44
N CYS A 761 -24.99 -4.81 3.68
CA CYS A 761 -24.05 -4.45 2.62
C CYS A 761 -22.88 -3.69 3.19
N GLY A 762 -21.65 -4.08 2.88
CA GLY A 762 -20.44 -3.37 3.29
C GLY A 762 -20.09 -2.16 2.45
N ARG A 763 -20.86 -1.87 1.41
CA ARG A 763 -20.68 -0.69 0.59
C ARG A 763 -21.10 0.57 1.35
N PRO A 764 -20.41 1.70 1.12
CA PRO A 764 -20.92 2.98 1.57
C PRO A 764 -22.29 3.26 0.96
N TYR A 765 -23.23 3.73 1.77
CA TYR A 765 -24.58 4.07 1.30
C TYR A 765 -24.54 5.11 0.18
N GLY A 766 -25.37 4.93 -0.84
CA GLY A 766 -25.47 5.88 -1.97
C GLY A 766 -24.37 5.75 -3.04
N THR A 767 -23.49 4.76 -2.96
CA THR A 767 -22.51 4.50 -4.05
C THR A 767 -23.12 3.56 -5.11
N PRO A 768 -22.81 3.75 -6.41
CA PRO A 768 -23.23 2.83 -7.48
C PRO A 768 -22.78 1.40 -7.19
N CYS A 769 -23.64 0.43 -7.43
CA CYS A 769 -23.36 -0.98 -7.16
C CYS A 769 -23.24 -1.78 -8.44
N GLN A 770 -22.07 -2.39 -8.70
CA GLN A 770 -21.89 -3.33 -9.83
C GLN A 770 -22.63 -4.66 -9.64
N HIS A 771 -22.93 -5.00 -8.37
CA HIS A 771 -23.67 -6.20 -8.00
C HIS A 771 -25.15 -5.89 -7.70
N GLU A 772 -25.69 -4.77 -8.18
CA GLU A 772 -27.11 -4.47 -8.04
C GLU A 772 -27.92 -5.64 -8.63
N HIS A 773 -28.85 -6.17 -7.83
CA HIS A 773 -29.59 -7.41 -8.10
C HIS A 773 -28.77 -8.72 -8.07
N ALA A 774 -27.46 -8.69 -7.84
CA ALA A 774 -26.60 -9.87 -7.73
C ALA A 774 -25.86 -9.93 -6.38
N CYS A 775 -26.49 -9.46 -5.31
CA CYS A 775 -25.87 -9.34 -3.97
C CYS A 775 -25.26 -10.65 -3.46
N ILE A 776 -25.84 -11.80 -3.82
CA ILE A 776 -25.33 -13.11 -3.38
C ILE A 776 -23.90 -13.40 -3.86
N ARG A 777 -23.51 -12.87 -5.03
CA ARG A 777 -22.14 -12.99 -5.58
C ARG A 777 -21.18 -11.95 -4.97
N CYS A 778 -21.68 -10.96 -4.23
CA CYS A 778 -20.89 -9.85 -3.75
C CYS A 778 -20.10 -10.24 -2.50
N PRO A 779 -18.77 -10.08 -2.48
CA PRO A 779 -17.95 -10.34 -1.30
C PRO A 779 -18.31 -9.45 -0.10
N MET A 780 -18.93 -8.29 -0.37
CA MET A 780 -19.28 -7.30 0.64
C MET A 780 -20.62 -7.59 1.35
N LEU A 781 -21.36 -8.61 0.93
CA LEU A 781 -22.59 -9.00 1.58
C LEU A 781 -22.27 -9.86 2.81
N SER A 782 -22.69 -9.41 3.99
CA SER A 782 -22.74 -10.19 5.23
C SER A 782 -24.16 -10.70 5.44
N ILE A 783 -24.35 -12.02 5.42
CA ILE A 783 -25.66 -12.64 5.57
C ILE A 783 -26.14 -12.56 7.03
N ASN A 784 -27.39 -12.18 7.21
CA ASN A 784 -28.05 -12.32 8.51
C ASN A 784 -28.44 -13.79 8.71
N PRO A 785 -28.03 -14.46 9.81
CA PRO A 785 -28.39 -15.86 10.06
C PRO A 785 -29.91 -16.15 9.99
N LYS A 786 -30.75 -15.19 10.31
CA LYS A 786 -32.21 -15.31 10.18
C LYS A 786 -32.70 -15.49 8.74
N MET A 787 -31.83 -15.21 7.76
CA MET A 787 -32.11 -15.35 6.34
C MET A 787 -31.64 -16.69 5.76
N LEU A 788 -31.21 -17.64 6.59
CA LEU A 788 -30.83 -18.98 6.15
C LEU A 788 -31.95 -19.69 5.39
N PRO A 789 -33.23 -19.70 5.85
CA PRO A 789 -34.33 -20.30 5.08
C PRO A 789 -34.46 -19.66 3.68
N ARG A 790 -34.28 -18.35 3.57
CA ARG A 790 -34.32 -17.63 2.28
C ARG A 790 -33.19 -18.05 1.34
N LEU A 791 -32.01 -18.34 1.88
CA LEU A 791 -30.88 -18.88 1.07
C LEU A 791 -31.18 -20.30 0.57
N ASP A 792 -31.89 -21.12 1.36
CA ASP A 792 -32.28 -22.45 0.96
C ASP A 792 -33.33 -22.39 -0.18
N GLU A 793 -34.33 -21.51 -0.08
CA GLU A 793 -35.30 -21.23 -1.17
C GLU A 793 -34.60 -20.74 -2.47
N LEU A 794 -33.64 -19.84 -2.33
CA LEU A 794 -32.86 -19.34 -3.46
C LEU A 794 -32.00 -20.43 -4.11
N GLU A 795 -31.46 -21.37 -3.33
CA GLU A 795 -30.74 -22.52 -3.87
C GLU A 795 -31.65 -23.44 -4.69
N GLU A 796 -32.86 -23.72 -4.20
CA GLU A 796 -33.84 -24.52 -4.92
C GLU A 796 -34.24 -23.89 -6.26
N ASP A 797 -34.49 -22.60 -6.27
CA ASP A 797 -34.81 -21.85 -7.51
C ASP A 797 -33.65 -21.88 -8.50
N LEU A 798 -32.40 -21.65 -8.02
CA LEU A 798 -31.23 -21.72 -8.87
C LEU A 798 -30.96 -23.10 -9.44
N LEU A 799 -31.23 -24.17 -8.69
CA LEU A 799 -31.14 -25.56 -9.16
C LEU A 799 -32.17 -25.84 -10.22
N ALA A 800 -33.45 -25.47 -9.99
CA ALA A 800 -34.50 -25.60 -10.99
C ALA A 800 -34.21 -24.83 -12.29
N ARG A 801 -33.64 -23.64 -12.19
CA ARG A 801 -33.20 -22.86 -13.35
C ARG A 801 -32.04 -23.54 -14.07
N ARG A 802 -31.10 -24.12 -13.33
CA ARG A 802 -29.95 -24.84 -13.88
C ARG A 802 -30.41 -26.09 -14.66
N GLU A 803 -31.36 -26.85 -14.14
CA GLU A 803 -31.93 -28.00 -14.85
C GLU A 803 -32.57 -27.59 -16.19
N ARG A 804 -33.32 -26.49 -16.20
CA ARG A 804 -33.88 -25.92 -17.45
C ARG A 804 -32.78 -25.48 -18.42
N ALA A 805 -31.73 -24.78 -17.93
CA ALA A 805 -30.63 -24.34 -18.75
C ALA A 805 -29.82 -25.50 -19.35
N VAL A 806 -29.69 -26.61 -18.60
CA VAL A 806 -29.11 -27.87 -19.10
C VAL A 806 -29.96 -28.51 -20.18
N ALA A 807 -31.30 -28.57 -19.99
CA ALA A 807 -32.23 -29.09 -20.98
C ALA A 807 -32.21 -28.31 -22.31
N GLU A 808 -31.92 -27.01 -22.25
CA GLU A 808 -31.87 -26.09 -23.40
C GLU A 808 -30.45 -25.84 -23.93
N ASP A 809 -29.40 -26.50 -23.39
CA ASP A 809 -27.96 -26.35 -23.70
C ASP A 809 -27.44 -24.89 -23.62
N TRP A 810 -27.94 -24.14 -22.64
CA TRP A 810 -27.51 -22.71 -22.44
C TRP A 810 -26.24 -22.64 -21.59
N ARG A 811 -25.10 -22.90 -22.20
CA ARG A 811 -23.81 -23.06 -21.50
C ARG A 811 -23.42 -21.84 -20.67
N GLY A 812 -23.61 -20.63 -21.18
CA GLY A 812 -23.29 -19.40 -20.43
C GLY A 812 -24.19 -19.20 -19.20
N GLU A 813 -25.47 -19.60 -19.29
CA GLU A 813 -26.37 -19.57 -18.14
C GLU A 813 -26.01 -20.64 -17.11
N ILE A 814 -25.62 -21.84 -17.56
CA ILE A 814 -25.15 -22.94 -16.67
C ILE A 814 -23.93 -22.48 -15.87
N ASP A 815 -22.90 -21.92 -16.53
CA ASP A 815 -21.69 -21.42 -15.87
C ASP A 815 -22.03 -20.31 -14.86
N GLY A 816 -22.92 -19.39 -15.24
CA GLY A 816 -23.39 -18.31 -14.38
C GLY A 816 -24.17 -18.81 -13.14
N LEU A 817 -25.00 -19.82 -13.30
CA LEU A 817 -25.77 -20.45 -12.21
C LEU A 817 -24.85 -21.23 -11.29
N ASP A 818 -23.91 -22.00 -11.83
CA ASP A 818 -22.93 -22.79 -11.05
C ASP A 818 -22.03 -21.87 -10.20
N LEU A 819 -21.61 -20.75 -10.77
CA LEU A 819 -20.88 -19.72 -10.03
C LEU A 819 -21.73 -19.14 -8.90
N THR A 820 -23.00 -18.84 -9.17
CA THR A 820 -23.93 -18.27 -8.17
C THR A 820 -24.19 -19.24 -7.03
N LEU A 821 -24.43 -20.53 -7.35
CA LEU A 821 -24.60 -21.60 -6.38
C LEU A 821 -23.35 -21.75 -5.48
N THR A 822 -22.18 -21.65 -6.07
CA THR A 822 -20.92 -21.72 -5.32
C THR A 822 -20.84 -20.59 -4.26
N PHE A 823 -21.14 -19.35 -4.64
CA PHE A 823 -21.16 -18.22 -3.71
C PHE A 823 -22.26 -18.35 -2.65
N LEU A 824 -23.46 -18.78 -3.05
CA LEU A 824 -24.58 -18.98 -2.14
C LEU A 824 -24.23 -20.00 -1.05
N ARG A 825 -23.71 -21.17 -1.45
CA ARG A 825 -23.29 -22.22 -0.53
C ARG A 825 -22.21 -21.77 0.44
N SER A 826 -21.21 -21.06 -0.07
CA SER A 826 -20.15 -20.49 0.75
C SER A 826 -20.70 -19.51 1.79
N LYS A 827 -21.59 -18.61 1.38
CA LYS A 827 -22.22 -17.63 2.28
C LYS A 827 -23.19 -18.28 3.27
N ARG A 828 -23.91 -19.29 2.85
CA ARG A 828 -24.78 -20.08 3.74
C ARG A 828 -23.96 -20.77 4.83
N GLU A 829 -22.86 -21.39 4.47
CA GLU A 829 -21.97 -22.02 5.45
C GLU A 829 -21.38 -20.99 6.43
N GLN A 830 -21.01 -19.83 5.93
CA GLN A 830 -20.58 -18.71 6.77
C GLN A 830 -21.69 -18.27 7.74
N ALA A 831 -22.91 -18.10 7.26
CA ALA A 831 -24.05 -17.73 8.09
C ALA A 831 -24.41 -18.81 9.13
N ARG A 832 -24.35 -20.10 8.76
CA ARG A 832 -24.54 -21.24 9.69
C ARG A 832 -23.44 -21.28 10.76
N ARG A 833 -22.21 -20.92 10.41
CA ARG A 833 -21.13 -20.77 11.42
C ARG A 833 -21.47 -19.66 12.40
N PHE A 834 -21.93 -18.51 11.92
CA PHE A 834 -22.37 -17.42 12.78
C PHE A 834 -23.57 -17.81 13.65
N GLU A 835 -24.52 -18.59 13.14
CA GLU A 835 -25.67 -19.09 13.91
C GLU A 835 -25.23 -20.03 15.03
N ARG A 836 -24.33 -20.98 14.76
CA ARG A 836 -23.80 -21.93 15.76
C ARG A 836 -22.93 -21.25 16.83
N THR A 837 -22.20 -20.20 16.45
CA THR A 837 -21.40 -19.41 17.38
C THR A 837 -22.28 -18.45 18.17
N GLY A 838 -23.54 -18.22 17.76
CA GLY A 838 -24.48 -17.31 18.36
C GLY A 838 -24.01 -15.85 18.33
N PRO A 839 -24.89 -14.89 18.52
CA PRO A 839 -24.46 -13.54 18.84
C PRO A 839 -23.80 -13.57 20.22
N VAL A 840 -22.50 -13.30 20.25
CA VAL A 840 -21.73 -13.20 21.48
C VAL A 840 -22.24 -11.99 22.27
N PRO A 841 -22.86 -12.16 23.45
CA PRO A 841 -23.29 -11.05 24.26
C PRO A 841 -22.07 -10.36 24.89
N LEU A 842 -21.66 -9.26 24.30
CA LEU A 842 -20.47 -8.50 24.68
C LEU A 842 -20.92 -7.26 25.45
N GLY A 843 -20.96 -7.33 26.80
CA GLY A 843 -21.42 -6.24 27.66
C GLY A 843 -20.61 -4.96 27.55
N LEU A 844 -21.21 -3.90 27.08
CA LEU A 844 -20.75 -2.52 27.23
C LEU A 844 -21.73 -1.72 28.11
N PRO A 845 -21.30 -0.63 28.77
CA PRO A 845 -22.18 0.16 29.60
C PRO A 845 -23.42 0.65 28.85
N ALA A 846 -24.57 0.56 29.45
CA ALA A 846 -25.82 1.06 28.90
C ALA A 846 -25.71 2.56 28.63
N VAL A 847 -26.15 2.98 27.46
CA VAL A 847 -26.33 4.40 27.17
C VAL A 847 -27.41 4.88 28.13
N PRO A 848 -27.18 5.87 29.01
CA PRO A 848 -28.24 6.43 29.83
C PRO A 848 -29.35 6.95 28.91
N GLN A 849 -30.60 6.58 29.20
CA GLN A 849 -31.78 7.03 28.45
C GLN A 849 -31.94 8.53 28.51
#